data_15ad314fa029c2f5a1ceeb722f9600df
#
_entry.id   15ad314fa029c2f5a1ceeb722f9600df
#
_cell.length_a   1.000
_cell.length_b   1.000
_cell.length_c   1.000
_cell.angle_alpha   90.00
_cell.angle_beta   90.00
_cell.angle_gamma   90.00
#
_symmetry.space_group_name_H-M   'P 1'
#
loop_
_entity.id
_entity.type
_entity.pdbx_description
1 polymer ?
#
loop_
_entity_poly.entity_id
_entity_poly.type
_entity_poly.pdbx_seq_one_letter_code
_entity_poly.pdbx_strand_id
1 'polypeptide(L)'
;MGKSWHTIKNSDGLGLDMERVLDITFSEQNPDFGVAIERAGGVYTSNDRGRTWNLIYDIPRTSGKHVSNAHTQVAINPENDKEWLIGAGDFWNVKDNHRSLAQPHGNIHERASYGYILKTKNGGRSWSKIATDISGNLDVARIIYHPKKPSTIFIATNYGFFVSENSGDDWKTANKGLPNNLPRDLTSYYNPKTGDFELFLIEQTVYKKSGNTTTSKGGVYKSIDEGKSWTNITGNLAIDLNEISFSPEIDRYYNTIGYWFGQIKQQIKAELKELPTEALPVFNRLVVNPLNKDEIYVAFNKKHDKSFGAGDLWKTDNGGKTWIVCARNGMYWKAEKDKAYWASRNNPIGDNIEFAHLQVNMDNGSERSGNRMLAINVKGEVFIGIDQQTLKSKDHGKTWQQVDDIETSPGSNKWIGRGDSDLPGRYMLHETGIKGRRLLASGEHGLWQTTDLDGWPDKQAVAVEQIDGQVHDHSGMHGQHSTSTMAVHPNNPNTIYSLAWRQEHRGKLRRTQDGGKTWENIATILEADNPFYRGLVTQYSLTIDPKEPKNMYFCTVFKPIAEVGNGMAKLTKGGLGFYRSFDGGYTWELSNKGFHKGASVRRIKLDPENPNIIYAALNDNNGGLYKSINKGTSWEKMRIPSQIKAVNNVFIDRNSLNLYIATGRRTGTYEEGGVWRSKNNGKSWEQIFKAPFVWQVETSPLDEKLIVISVAGQAGHMSKEFMNPGIYLSQDGAKSWTKINNGLGQPNKMVDVKPDPYNKNVLWSAAWGSGWFITYLNGSTEGWSK
;
A
#
# COMPACT_ATOMS: atom_id res chain seq x y z
N MET A 1 -5.69 -9.19 -20.05
CA MET A 1 -5.55 -8.96 -18.61
C MET A 1 -5.05 -7.54 -18.38
N GLY A 2 -5.44 -6.90 -17.28
CA GLY A 2 -5.05 -5.54 -16.94
C GLY A 2 -5.75 -4.44 -17.75
N LYS A 3 -6.93 -4.73 -18.35
CA LYS A 3 -7.74 -3.68 -18.97
C LYS A 3 -8.61 -2.94 -17.97
N SER A 4 -9.02 -3.62 -16.92
CA SER A 4 -9.75 -3.07 -15.78
C SER A 4 -9.48 -3.94 -14.56
N TRP A 5 -9.60 -3.35 -13.39
CA TRP A 5 -9.42 -4.00 -12.09
C TRP A 5 -10.71 -3.86 -11.29
N HIS A 6 -11.10 -4.90 -10.61
CA HIS A 6 -12.29 -4.90 -9.78
C HIS A 6 -11.94 -5.37 -8.38
N THR A 7 -12.50 -4.73 -7.39
CA THR A 7 -12.35 -5.16 -6.00
C THR A 7 -12.95 -6.53 -5.80
N ILE A 8 -12.24 -7.39 -5.08
CA ILE A 8 -12.74 -8.72 -4.70
C ILE A 8 -13.98 -8.55 -3.81
N LYS A 9 -14.96 -9.42 -4.03
CA LYS A 9 -16.22 -9.46 -3.30
C LYS A 9 -16.37 -10.79 -2.58
N ASN A 10 -17.19 -10.82 -1.53
CA ASN A 10 -17.72 -12.08 -1.01
C ASN A 10 -18.91 -12.56 -1.87
N SER A 11 -19.42 -13.75 -1.58
CA SER A 11 -20.60 -14.30 -2.29
C SER A 11 -21.86 -13.46 -2.17
N ASP A 12 -21.94 -12.61 -1.14
CA ASP A 12 -23.09 -11.71 -0.92
C ASP A 12 -22.95 -10.40 -1.74
N GLY A 13 -21.91 -10.28 -2.54
CA GLY A 13 -21.63 -9.10 -3.37
C GLY A 13 -21.05 -7.91 -2.59
N LEU A 14 -20.76 -8.08 -1.30
CA LEU A 14 -20.12 -7.07 -0.47
C LEU A 14 -18.60 -7.08 -0.64
N GLY A 15 -17.96 -5.94 -0.44
CA GLY A 15 -16.50 -5.84 -0.44
C GLY A 15 -15.90 -6.77 0.61
N LEU A 16 -14.83 -7.45 0.24
CA LEU A 16 -14.13 -8.38 1.11
C LEU A 16 -13.04 -7.66 1.90
N ASP A 17 -13.06 -7.83 3.20
CA ASP A 17 -12.05 -7.24 4.09
C ASP A 17 -10.85 -8.17 4.22
N MET A 18 -10.03 -8.22 3.16
CA MET A 18 -8.72 -8.87 3.16
C MET A 18 -7.63 -7.83 3.42
N GLU A 19 -6.72 -8.09 4.35
CA GLU A 19 -5.62 -7.16 4.63
C GLU A 19 -4.54 -7.19 3.53
N ARG A 20 -3.93 -8.35 3.34
CA ARG A 20 -2.86 -8.56 2.35
C ARG A 20 -2.91 -9.99 1.85
N VAL A 21 -3.32 -10.15 0.64
CA VAL A 21 -3.22 -11.43 -0.05
C VAL A 21 -1.75 -11.68 -0.38
N LEU A 22 -1.22 -12.79 0.08
CA LEU A 22 0.16 -13.18 -0.17
C LEU A 22 0.30 -14.18 -1.30
N ASP A 23 -0.70 -15.04 -1.48
CA ASP A 23 -0.70 -16.01 -2.57
C ASP A 23 -2.11 -16.38 -2.98
N ILE A 24 -2.26 -16.72 -4.26
CA ILE A 24 -3.50 -17.20 -4.87
C ILE A 24 -3.15 -18.33 -5.82
N THR A 25 -3.84 -19.45 -5.70
CA THR A 25 -3.67 -20.60 -6.58
C THR A 25 -5.03 -21.12 -7.02
N PHE A 26 -5.16 -21.41 -8.30
CA PHE A 26 -6.36 -22.05 -8.87
C PHE A 26 -6.09 -23.52 -9.15
N SER A 27 -7.14 -24.33 -9.02
CA SER A 27 -7.08 -25.76 -9.33
C SER A 27 -6.85 -25.97 -10.84
N GLU A 28 -5.96 -26.90 -11.18
CA GLU A 28 -5.74 -27.30 -12.57
C GLU A 28 -6.92 -28.12 -13.11
N GLN A 29 -7.59 -28.91 -12.27
CA GLN A 29 -8.76 -29.70 -12.64
C GLN A 29 -10.02 -28.85 -12.78
N ASN A 30 -10.18 -27.90 -11.89
CA ASN A 30 -11.35 -27.03 -11.83
C ASN A 30 -10.91 -25.55 -11.79
N PRO A 31 -10.72 -24.90 -12.94
CA PRO A 31 -10.27 -23.51 -12.99
C PRO A 31 -11.22 -22.49 -12.34
N ASP A 32 -12.45 -22.88 -12.02
CA ASP A 32 -13.37 -22.04 -11.27
C ASP A 32 -13.05 -22.02 -9.77
N PHE A 33 -12.39 -23.08 -9.28
CA PHE A 33 -11.98 -23.18 -7.89
C PHE A 33 -10.60 -22.58 -7.66
N GLY A 34 -10.53 -21.68 -6.67
CA GLY A 34 -9.28 -21.06 -6.23
C GLY A 34 -9.20 -20.94 -4.72
N VAL A 35 -7.97 -20.90 -4.22
CA VAL A 35 -7.64 -20.64 -2.81
C VAL A 35 -6.75 -19.42 -2.73
N ALA A 36 -7.11 -18.48 -1.86
CA ALA A 36 -6.30 -17.31 -1.52
C ALA A 36 -5.96 -17.33 -0.03
N ILE A 37 -4.77 -16.86 0.27
CA ILE A 37 -4.31 -16.73 1.66
C ILE A 37 -3.88 -15.29 1.95
N GLU A 38 -4.17 -14.85 3.14
CA GLU A 38 -3.72 -13.53 3.60
C GLU A 38 -2.68 -13.63 4.72
N ARG A 39 -1.91 -12.56 4.86
CA ARG A 39 -0.87 -12.44 5.88
C ARG A 39 -1.38 -12.66 7.30
N ALA A 40 -2.59 -12.25 7.57
CA ALA A 40 -3.20 -12.34 8.89
C ALA A 40 -3.69 -13.75 9.25
N GLY A 41 -3.58 -14.71 8.34
CA GLY A 41 -3.93 -16.12 8.54
C GLY A 41 -5.27 -16.52 7.95
N GLY A 42 -6.01 -15.61 7.32
CA GLY A 42 -7.26 -15.92 6.62
C GLY A 42 -7.01 -16.82 5.41
N VAL A 43 -7.88 -17.80 5.20
CA VAL A 43 -7.92 -18.65 4.02
C VAL A 43 -9.28 -18.50 3.36
N TYR A 44 -9.26 -18.15 2.10
CA TYR A 44 -10.44 -17.87 1.31
C TYR A 44 -10.55 -18.81 0.13
N THR A 45 -11.76 -19.16 -0.27
CA THR A 45 -12.01 -19.94 -1.48
C THR A 45 -12.91 -19.19 -2.45
N SER A 46 -12.67 -19.41 -3.72
CA SER A 46 -13.51 -19.00 -4.84
C SER A 46 -14.01 -20.22 -5.59
N ASN A 47 -15.22 -20.15 -6.14
CA ASN A 47 -15.80 -21.16 -7.04
C ASN A 47 -16.23 -20.56 -8.39
N ASP A 48 -15.73 -19.37 -8.72
CA ASP A 48 -16.14 -18.59 -9.87
C ASP A 48 -14.98 -17.83 -10.54
N ARG A 49 -13.78 -18.46 -10.55
CA ARG A 49 -12.52 -17.87 -11.11
C ARG A 49 -12.05 -16.63 -10.38
N GLY A 50 -12.28 -16.54 -9.08
CA GLY A 50 -11.84 -15.43 -8.28
C GLY A 50 -12.72 -14.18 -8.37
N ARG A 51 -13.93 -14.27 -8.92
CA ARG A 51 -14.87 -13.15 -8.92
C ARG A 51 -15.42 -12.88 -7.52
N THR A 52 -15.68 -13.96 -6.79
CA THR A 52 -16.06 -13.89 -5.38
C THR A 52 -15.20 -14.83 -4.53
N TRP A 53 -15.00 -14.43 -3.27
CA TRP A 53 -14.20 -15.17 -2.31
C TRP A 53 -14.91 -15.27 -0.97
N ASN A 54 -14.82 -16.41 -0.31
CA ASN A 54 -15.41 -16.64 0.99
C ASN A 54 -14.34 -17.07 1.99
N LEU A 55 -14.33 -16.45 3.15
CA LEU A 55 -13.46 -16.87 4.26
C LEU A 55 -13.92 -18.23 4.77
N ILE A 56 -13.04 -19.20 4.76
CA ILE A 56 -13.33 -20.58 5.22
C ILE A 56 -12.54 -20.95 6.47
N TYR A 57 -11.42 -20.30 6.69
CA TYR A 57 -10.56 -20.60 7.83
C TYR A 57 -9.80 -19.35 8.25
N ASP A 58 -9.75 -19.14 9.55
CA ASP A 58 -9.05 -18.03 10.13
C ASP A 58 -8.27 -18.53 11.35
N ILE A 59 -6.96 -18.49 11.24
CA ILE A 59 -6.09 -18.91 12.34
C ILE A 59 -6.21 -17.87 13.46
N PRO A 60 -6.53 -18.29 14.69
CA PRO A 60 -6.55 -17.38 15.82
C PRO A 60 -5.21 -16.66 15.94
N ARG A 61 -5.24 -15.34 15.89
CA ARG A 61 -4.06 -14.51 16.13
C ARG A 61 -3.68 -14.69 17.60
N THR A 62 -2.55 -15.27 17.86
CA THR A 62 -1.99 -15.24 19.22
C THR A 62 -1.64 -13.78 19.55
N SER A 63 -2.25 -13.25 20.58
CA SER A 63 -2.01 -11.91 21.11
C SER A 63 -0.61 -11.83 21.73
N GLY A 64 0.41 -11.67 20.91
CA GLY A 64 1.79 -11.56 21.35
C GLY A 64 2.57 -10.64 20.43
N LYS A 65 3.66 -10.07 20.92
CA LYS A 65 4.51 -9.07 20.26
C LYS A 65 5.11 -9.48 18.91
N HIS A 66 4.86 -10.68 18.44
CA HIS A 66 5.34 -11.22 17.18
C HIS A 66 4.17 -11.83 16.42
N VAL A 67 3.68 -11.12 15.42
CA VAL A 67 2.72 -11.65 14.44
C VAL A 67 3.50 -12.53 13.48
N SER A 68 3.58 -13.80 13.78
CA SER A 68 4.47 -14.71 13.08
C SER A 68 3.77 -15.83 12.33
N ASN A 69 2.47 -15.79 12.17
CA ASN A 69 1.73 -16.82 11.47
C ASN A 69 1.25 -16.35 10.10
N ALA A 70 2.11 -15.63 9.38
CA ALA A 70 1.79 -15.25 8.01
C ALA A 70 1.73 -16.49 7.15
N HIS A 71 0.58 -16.77 6.53
CA HIS A 71 0.50 -17.71 5.44
C HIS A 71 1.25 -17.13 4.24
N THR A 72 2.19 -17.86 3.69
CA THR A 72 3.09 -17.38 2.65
C THR A 72 2.84 -17.99 1.30
N GLN A 73 2.38 -19.24 1.29
CA GLN A 73 2.19 -20.05 0.09
C GLN A 73 0.96 -20.93 0.20
N VAL A 74 0.27 -21.15 -0.92
CA VAL A 74 -0.75 -22.17 -1.05
C VAL A 74 -0.49 -23.00 -2.30
N ALA A 75 -0.60 -24.33 -2.18
CA ALA A 75 -0.51 -25.26 -3.29
C ALA A 75 -1.69 -26.22 -3.26
N ILE A 76 -2.35 -26.39 -4.40
CA ILE A 76 -3.48 -27.30 -4.58
C ILE A 76 -2.95 -28.57 -5.28
N ASN A 77 -3.37 -29.74 -4.79
CA ASN A 77 -3.04 -31.02 -5.44
C ASN A 77 -3.61 -31.01 -6.86
N PRO A 78 -2.79 -31.25 -7.91
CA PRO A 78 -3.23 -31.20 -9.31
C PRO A 78 -4.29 -32.23 -9.70
N GLU A 79 -4.48 -33.29 -8.91
CA GLU A 79 -5.49 -34.34 -9.14
C GLU A 79 -6.65 -34.28 -8.14
N ASN A 80 -6.60 -33.42 -7.11
CA ASN A 80 -7.63 -33.37 -6.09
C ASN A 80 -7.77 -31.96 -5.52
N ASP A 81 -8.74 -31.18 -5.97
CA ASP A 81 -9.01 -29.82 -5.54
C ASP A 81 -9.46 -29.66 -4.07
N LYS A 82 -9.64 -30.77 -3.35
CA LYS A 82 -9.91 -30.78 -1.90
C LYS A 82 -8.66 -30.98 -1.04
N GLU A 83 -7.53 -31.30 -1.66
CA GLU A 83 -6.26 -31.45 -0.96
C GLU A 83 -5.34 -30.29 -1.24
N TRP A 84 -4.98 -29.55 -0.19
CA TRP A 84 -4.10 -28.39 -0.28
C TRP A 84 -3.05 -28.39 0.80
N LEU A 85 -1.98 -27.67 0.50
CA LEU A 85 -0.94 -27.33 1.45
C LEU A 85 -0.85 -25.81 1.61
N ILE A 86 -0.71 -25.34 2.84
CA ILE A 86 -0.44 -23.96 3.16
C ILE A 86 0.88 -23.89 3.92
N GLY A 87 1.83 -23.15 3.37
CA GLY A 87 3.07 -22.79 4.01
C GLY A 87 2.95 -21.50 4.78
N ALA A 88 3.57 -21.43 5.94
CA ALA A 88 3.62 -20.25 6.78
C ALA A 88 5.05 -19.93 7.20
N GLY A 89 5.28 -18.69 7.58
CA GLY A 89 6.53 -18.20 8.08
C GLY A 89 6.56 -16.67 8.15
N ASP A 90 7.63 -16.12 8.68
CA ASP A 90 7.75 -14.68 8.89
C ASP A 90 9.06 -14.12 8.31
N PHE A 91 10.09 -14.89 8.38
CA PHE A 91 11.44 -14.43 8.09
C PHE A 91 11.84 -14.60 6.63
N TRP A 92 11.48 -15.74 6.04
CA TRP A 92 11.81 -16.10 4.67
C TRP A 92 10.78 -15.61 3.65
N ASN A 93 9.81 -14.84 4.16
CA ASN A 93 8.71 -14.33 3.36
C ASN A 93 9.14 -13.15 2.50
N VAL A 94 9.51 -13.43 1.28
CA VAL A 94 9.85 -12.40 0.28
C VAL A 94 8.69 -11.52 -0.15
N LYS A 95 7.45 -11.84 0.24
CA LYS A 95 6.26 -11.04 -0.04
C LYS A 95 6.02 -9.97 1.02
N ASP A 96 6.63 -10.08 2.20
CA ASP A 96 6.54 -9.06 3.22
C ASP A 96 7.65 -8.02 3.09
N ASN A 97 7.25 -6.84 2.68
CA ASN A 97 8.17 -5.73 2.41
C ASN A 97 8.78 -5.08 3.64
N HIS A 98 8.29 -5.37 4.82
CA HIS A 98 8.74 -4.71 6.04
C HIS A 98 9.88 -5.44 6.73
N ARG A 99 10.13 -6.66 6.31
CA ARG A 99 11.19 -7.49 6.87
C ARG A 99 12.10 -7.96 5.76
N SER A 100 13.12 -7.21 5.57
CA SER A 100 14.12 -7.50 4.58
C SER A 100 14.75 -8.86 4.81
N LEU A 101 14.75 -9.64 3.76
CA LEU A 101 15.47 -10.91 3.71
C LEU A 101 16.98 -10.77 3.59
N ALA A 102 17.47 -9.59 3.32
CA ALA A 102 18.83 -9.22 3.63
C ALA A 102 19.00 -9.08 5.14
N GLN A 103 18.46 -10.01 5.90
CA GLN A 103 18.76 -10.03 7.31
C GLN A 103 20.16 -10.54 7.53
N PRO A 104 20.83 -9.93 8.49
CA PRO A 104 22.23 -10.21 8.67
C PRO A 104 22.43 -11.69 8.85
N HIS A 105 23.31 -12.23 8.03
CA HIS A 105 24.30 -13.16 8.42
C HIS A 105 23.90 -14.42 9.12
N GLY A 106 24.68 -15.27 8.98
CA GLY A 106 25.14 -16.38 9.77
C GLY A 106 24.14 -17.28 10.50
N ASN A 107 23.06 -16.75 11.00
CA ASN A 107 22.11 -17.50 11.83
C ASN A 107 20.66 -17.28 11.42
N ILE A 108 20.38 -17.51 10.15
CA ILE A 108 19.02 -17.57 9.63
C ILE A 108 18.16 -18.53 10.47
N HIS A 109 18.75 -19.58 11.00
CA HIS A 109 18.09 -20.59 11.84
C HIS A 109 17.84 -20.15 13.29
N GLU A 110 18.54 -19.16 13.79
CA GLU A 110 18.37 -18.66 15.16
C GLU A 110 17.17 -17.72 15.31
N ARG A 111 16.62 -17.25 14.21
CA ARG A 111 15.40 -16.46 14.25
C ARG A 111 14.20 -17.35 14.48
N ALA A 112 13.44 -17.04 15.51
CA ALA A 112 12.15 -17.67 15.72
C ALA A 112 11.23 -17.32 14.51
N SER A 113 10.96 -18.31 13.68
CA SER A 113 10.03 -18.18 12.57
C SER A 113 8.73 -18.74 13.03
N TYR A 114 8.23 -19.36 13.72
CA TYR A 114 6.89 -19.90 14.04
C TYR A 114 6.10 -20.38 12.80
N GLY A 115 6.78 -20.58 11.68
CA GLY A 115 6.17 -21.10 10.47
C GLY A 115 5.88 -22.61 10.56
N TYR A 116 5.07 -23.07 9.63
CA TYR A 116 4.61 -24.46 9.56
C TYR A 116 4.06 -24.79 8.16
N ILE A 117 3.76 -26.05 7.92
CA ILE A 117 2.94 -26.48 6.78
C ILE A 117 1.65 -27.08 7.30
N LEU A 118 0.52 -26.57 6.83
CA LEU A 118 -0.79 -27.14 7.05
C LEU A 118 -1.22 -27.94 5.84
N LYS A 119 -1.82 -29.10 6.07
CA LYS A 119 -2.44 -29.93 5.06
C LYS A 119 -3.92 -30.12 5.34
N THR A 120 -4.75 -29.92 4.31
CA THR A 120 -6.15 -30.34 4.30
C THR A 120 -6.37 -31.42 3.25
N LYS A 121 -7.29 -32.37 3.51
CA LYS A 121 -7.73 -33.40 2.55
C LYS A 121 -9.24 -33.25 2.24
N ASN A 122 -9.89 -32.22 2.76
CA ASN A 122 -11.34 -32.09 2.68
C ASN A 122 -11.79 -30.64 2.38
N GLY A 123 -10.99 -29.89 1.62
CA GLY A 123 -11.35 -28.56 1.17
C GLY A 123 -11.33 -27.51 2.27
N GLY A 124 -10.38 -27.62 3.21
CA GLY A 124 -10.21 -26.66 4.30
C GLY A 124 -11.12 -26.87 5.51
N ARG A 125 -11.91 -27.93 5.56
CA ARG A 125 -12.78 -28.22 6.72
C ARG A 125 -12.00 -28.68 7.95
N SER A 126 -10.88 -29.34 7.73
CA SER A 126 -9.94 -29.72 8.80
C SER A 126 -8.50 -29.65 8.28
N TRP A 127 -7.58 -29.50 9.24
CA TRP A 127 -6.18 -29.26 8.95
C TRP A 127 -5.29 -30.10 9.87
N SER A 128 -4.18 -30.60 9.33
CA SER A 128 -3.10 -31.23 10.07
C SER A 128 -1.79 -30.52 9.78
N LYS A 129 -0.91 -30.42 10.78
CA LYS A 129 0.47 -29.95 10.57
C LYS A 129 1.31 -31.12 10.03
N ILE A 130 2.11 -30.85 9.02
CA ILE A 130 3.07 -31.79 8.43
C ILE A 130 4.48 -31.19 8.45
N ALA A 131 5.49 -31.97 8.10
CA ALA A 131 6.92 -31.58 8.08
C ALA A 131 7.44 -31.06 9.44
N THR A 132 6.88 -31.57 10.53
CA THR A 132 7.24 -31.19 11.91
C THR A 132 8.60 -31.73 12.34
N ASP A 133 9.10 -32.72 11.66
CA ASP A 133 10.42 -33.34 11.80
C ASP A 133 11.56 -32.50 11.21
N ILE A 134 11.26 -31.58 10.28
CA ILE A 134 12.28 -30.70 9.70
C ILE A 134 12.73 -29.65 10.75
N SER A 135 11.80 -28.90 11.29
CA SER A 135 12.09 -27.91 12.34
C SER A 135 10.81 -27.27 12.89
N GLY A 136 10.85 -26.89 14.18
CA GLY A 136 9.83 -26.03 14.79
C GLY A 136 9.91 -24.55 14.39
N ASN A 137 10.98 -24.13 13.70
CA ASN A 137 11.22 -22.79 13.19
C ASN A 137 11.19 -22.72 11.66
N LEU A 138 10.29 -23.47 11.05
CA LEU A 138 10.21 -23.57 9.62
C LEU A 138 9.64 -22.29 9.00
N ASP A 139 10.34 -21.74 7.99
CA ASP A 139 9.82 -20.72 7.08
C ASP A 139 9.68 -21.31 5.69
N VAL A 140 8.49 -21.21 5.13
CA VAL A 140 8.19 -21.79 3.82
C VAL A 140 8.19 -20.68 2.76
N ALA A 141 9.12 -20.79 1.83
CA ALA A 141 9.22 -19.87 0.70
C ALA A 141 8.33 -20.30 -0.47
N ARG A 142 8.26 -21.61 -0.75
CA ARG A 142 7.47 -22.16 -1.84
C ARG A 142 7.10 -23.63 -1.61
N ILE A 143 5.91 -24.01 -2.09
CA ILE A 143 5.45 -25.39 -2.17
C ILE A 143 5.02 -25.67 -3.60
N ILE A 144 5.43 -26.81 -4.17
CA ILE A 144 5.05 -27.25 -5.50
C ILE A 144 4.67 -28.74 -5.45
N TYR A 145 3.50 -29.09 -5.97
CA TYR A 145 3.16 -30.47 -6.30
C TYR A 145 3.77 -30.84 -7.66
N HIS A 146 4.24 -32.06 -7.80
CA HIS A 146 4.57 -32.56 -9.12
C HIS A 146 3.28 -32.74 -9.95
N PRO A 147 3.17 -32.17 -11.17
CA PRO A 147 1.91 -32.08 -11.90
C PRO A 147 1.32 -33.43 -12.32
N LYS A 148 2.11 -34.51 -12.34
CA LYS A 148 1.68 -35.87 -12.72
C LYS A 148 1.95 -36.94 -11.66
N LYS A 149 2.55 -36.55 -10.56
CA LYS A 149 2.85 -37.45 -9.43
C LYS A 149 2.46 -36.68 -8.15
N PRO A 150 1.18 -36.51 -7.83
CA PRO A 150 0.73 -35.62 -6.74
C PRO A 150 1.18 -36.08 -5.35
N SER A 151 1.63 -37.34 -5.22
CA SER A 151 2.34 -37.79 -4.01
C SER A 151 3.75 -37.21 -3.87
N THR A 152 4.32 -36.64 -4.94
CA THR A 152 5.61 -35.94 -4.92
C THR A 152 5.41 -34.45 -4.72
N ILE A 153 5.99 -33.93 -3.64
CA ILE A 153 5.87 -32.54 -3.22
C ILE A 153 7.28 -31.99 -3.00
N PHE A 154 7.49 -30.77 -3.49
CA PHE A 154 8.73 -30.02 -3.33
C PHE A 154 8.51 -28.81 -2.42
N ILE A 155 9.40 -28.59 -1.46
CA ILE A 155 9.34 -27.40 -0.61
C ILE A 155 10.70 -26.70 -0.53
N ALA A 156 10.64 -25.39 -0.63
CA ALA A 156 11.76 -24.49 -0.38
C ALA A 156 11.56 -23.82 0.98
N THR A 157 12.53 -23.95 1.87
CA THR A 157 12.44 -23.47 3.26
C THR A 157 13.74 -22.82 3.73
N ASN A 158 13.73 -22.18 4.89
CA ASN A 158 14.93 -21.68 5.55
C ASN A 158 15.90 -22.80 6.02
N TYR A 159 15.46 -24.06 6.02
CA TYR A 159 16.29 -25.24 6.33
C TYR A 159 16.77 -25.98 5.11
N GLY A 160 16.38 -25.54 3.92
CA GLY A 160 16.80 -26.12 2.67
C GLY A 160 15.65 -26.51 1.75
N PHE A 161 16.02 -27.19 0.69
CA PHE A 161 15.10 -27.80 -0.26
C PHE A 161 14.82 -29.26 0.14
N PHE A 162 13.54 -29.61 0.19
CA PHE A 162 13.09 -30.95 0.55
C PHE A 162 12.13 -31.50 -0.48
N VAL A 163 12.12 -32.84 -0.58
CA VAL A 163 11.19 -33.62 -1.41
C VAL A 163 10.47 -34.62 -0.53
N SER A 164 9.16 -34.73 -0.70
CA SER A 164 8.35 -35.83 -0.22
C SER A 164 7.85 -36.62 -1.43
N GLU A 165 7.89 -37.96 -1.35
CA GLU A 165 7.36 -38.87 -2.38
C GLU A 165 6.05 -39.58 -1.93
N ASN A 166 5.59 -39.28 -0.72
CA ASN A 166 4.43 -39.89 -0.07
C ASN A 166 3.43 -38.85 0.47
N SER A 167 3.16 -37.83 -0.33
CA SER A 167 2.15 -36.79 -0.03
C SER A 167 2.43 -35.97 1.24
N GLY A 168 3.70 -35.82 1.61
CA GLY A 168 4.12 -34.99 2.75
C GLY A 168 4.21 -35.72 4.07
N ASP A 169 4.13 -37.05 4.08
CA ASP A 169 4.29 -37.86 5.29
C ASP A 169 5.77 -37.92 5.73
N ASP A 170 6.71 -38.05 4.78
CA ASP A 170 8.15 -38.01 5.03
C ASP A 170 8.84 -37.03 4.10
N TRP A 171 9.92 -36.40 4.59
CA TRP A 171 10.69 -35.42 3.85
C TRP A 171 12.17 -35.78 3.78
N LYS A 172 12.76 -35.65 2.60
CA LYS A 172 14.18 -35.86 2.36
C LYS A 172 14.84 -34.59 1.84
N THR A 173 16.01 -34.25 2.34
CA THR A 173 16.81 -33.17 1.78
C THR A 173 17.29 -33.54 0.38
N ALA A 174 17.26 -32.59 -0.54
CA ALA A 174 17.68 -32.77 -1.93
C ALA A 174 18.47 -31.54 -2.41
N ASN A 175 19.64 -31.32 -1.82
CA ASN A 175 20.45 -30.12 -1.97
C ASN A 175 21.77 -30.34 -2.72
N LYS A 176 21.97 -31.49 -3.39
CA LYS A 176 23.17 -31.78 -4.14
C LYS A 176 23.38 -30.74 -5.25
N GLY A 177 24.48 -29.99 -5.17
CA GLY A 177 24.82 -28.91 -6.11
C GLY A 177 24.47 -27.51 -5.63
N LEU A 178 23.68 -27.35 -4.57
CA LEU A 178 23.42 -26.05 -3.95
C LEU A 178 24.57 -25.65 -3.00
N PRO A 179 25.11 -24.42 -3.09
CA PRO A 179 26.26 -24.02 -2.27
C PRO A 179 25.92 -23.74 -0.82
N ASN A 180 24.73 -23.30 -0.51
CA ASN A 180 24.33 -22.83 0.81
C ASN A 180 23.13 -23.58 1.38
N ASN A 181 22.36 -24.25 0.54
CA ASN A 181 21.08 -24.89 0.86
C ASN A 181 20.07 -23.93 1.52
N LEU A 182 19.94 -22.74 0.92
CA LEU A 182 19.09 -21.65 1.38
C LEU A 182 18.15 -21.17 0.24
N PRO A 183 17.19 -21.98 -0.18
CA PRO A 183 16.31 -21.64 -1.29
C PRO A 183 15.34 -20.52 -0.89
N ARG A 184 15.32 -19.43 -1.68
CA ARG A 184 14.45 -18.26 -1.49
C ARG A 184 13.16 -18.32 -2.27
N ASP A 185 13.22 -18.87 -3.47
CA ASP A 185 12.05 -19.06 -4.32
C ASP A 185 12.25 -20.31 -5.18
N LEU A 186 11.16 -20.89 -5.61
CA LEU A 186 11.12 -22.11 -6.40
C LEU A 186 9.98 -22.00 -7.41
N THR A 187 10.23 -22.42 -8.65
CA THR A 187 9.19 -22.55 -9.67
C THR A 187 9.44 -23.79 -10.50
N SER A 188 8.46 -24.21 -11.28
CA SER A 188 8.56 -25.36 -12.16
C SER A 188 8.13 -25.03 -13.59
N TYR A 189 8.68 -25.75 -14.51
CA TYR A 189 8.20 -25.87 -15.88
C TYR A 189 7.66 -27.27 -16.10
N TYR A 190 6.53 -27.37 -16.75
CA TYR A 190 5.98 -28.64 -17.18
C TYR A 190 5.43 -28.57 -18.60
N ASN A 191 5.86 -29.49 -19.45
CA ASN A 191 5.31 -29.63 -20.80
C ASN A 191 4.39 -30.84 -20.87
N PRO A 192 3.07 -30.67 -20.99
CA PRO A 192 2.13 -31.79 -21.01
C PRO A 192 2.23 -32.69 -22.25
N LYS A 193 2.90 -32.22 -23.32
CA LYS A 193 3.07 -32.99 -24.56
C LYS A 193 4.27 -33.94 -24.50
N THR A 194 5.36 -33.48 -23.89
CA THR A 194 6.61 -34.24 -23.79
C THR A 194 6.78 -34.94 -22.44
N GLY A 195 6.06 -34.45 -21.42
CA GLY A 195 6.23 -34.88 -20.04
C GLY A 195 7.45 -34.25 -19.34
N ASP A 196 8.15 -33.33 -20.00
CA ASP A 196 9.31 -32.69 -19.44
C ASP A 196 8.92 -31.88 -18.19
N PHE A 197 9.60 -32.18 -17.08
CA PHE A 197 9.45 -31.44 -15.83
C PHE A 197 10.80 -30.97 -15.35
N GLU A 198 10.90 -29.68 -15.08
CA GLU A 198 12.11 -29.02 -14.60
C GLU A 198 11.78 -28.11 -13.43
N LEU A 199 12.68 -28.06 -12.45
CA LEU A 199 12.60 -27.15 -11.30
C LEU A 199 13.65 -26.05 -11.43
N PHE A 200 13.28 -24.85 -11.00
CA PHE A 200 14.17 -23.69 -10.97
C PHE A 200 14.10 -23.05 -9.57
N LEU A 201 15.25 -22.69 -9.04
CA LEU A 201 15.39 -22.24 -7.66
C LEU A 201 16.29 -21.00 -7.59
N ILE A 202 15.92 -20.04 -6.76
CA ILE A 202 16.82 -18.99 -6.28
C ILE A 202 17.48 -19.48 -5.00
N GLU A 203 18.78 -19.60 -5.05
CA GLU A 203 19.61 -19.82 -3.88
C GLU A 203 20.02 -18.48 -3.27
N GLN A 204 19.84 -18.30 -1.97
CA GLN A 204 20.20 -17.08 -1.26
C GLN A 204 21.67 -16.72 -1.53
N THR A 205 21.90 -15.47 -1.88
CA THR A 205 23.25 -14.95 -1.96
C THR A 205 23.85 -14.81 -0.56
N VAL A 206 24.94 -15.50 -0.33
CA VAL A 206 25.72 -15.47 0.92
C VAL A 206 27.04 -14.76 0.64
N TYR A 207 27.34 -13.75 1.44
CA TYR A 207 28.57 -12.99 1.36
C TYR A 207 29.58 -13.46 2.39
N LYS A 208 30.85 -13.50 2.03
CA LYS A 208 31.99 -13.77 2.92
C LYS A 208 33.04 -12.69 2.74
N LYS A 209 33.63 -12.22 3.86
CA LYS A 209 34.77 -11.31 3.82
C LYS A 209 36.01 -12.03 3.26
N SER A 210 36.74 -11.37 2.38
CA SER A 210 37.95 -11.87 1.73
C SER A 210 38.96 -10.73 1.58
N GLY A 211 39.86 -10.59 2.52
CA GLY A 211 40.76 -9.45 2.61
C GLY A 211 39.95 -8.14 2.76
N ASN A 212 40.21 -7.19 1.89
CA ASN A 212 39.57 -5.87 1.87
C ASN A 212 38.24 -5.83 1.06
N THR A 213 37.75 -6.97 0.57
CA THR A 213 36.56 -7.10 -0.28
C THR A 213 35.66 -8.23 0.18
N THR A 214 34.64 -8.59 -0.62
CA THR A 214 33.79 -9.76 -0.39
C THR A 214 33.81 -10.72 -1.56
N THR A 215 33.50 -11.98 -1.23
CA THR A 215 33.06 -12.98 -2.22
C THR A 215 31.59 -13.31 -1.97
N SER A 216 30.88 -13.76 -3.00
CA SER A 216 29.47 -14.15 -2.92
C SER A 216 29.21 -15.49 -3.60
N LYS A 217 28.27 -16.27 -3.03
CA LYS A 217 27.76 -17.53 -3.58
C LYS A 217 26.26 -17.58 -3.44
N GLY A 218 25.58 -18.08 -4.45
CA GLY A 218 24.13 -18.17 -4.56
C GLY A 218 23.70 -18.07 -6.00
N GLY A 219 22.54 -17.45 -6.26
CA GLY A 219 22.05 -17.19 -7.61
C GLY A 219 20.94 -18.14 -8.05
N VAL A 220 20.93 -18.54 -9.31
CA VAL A 220 19.85 -19.31 -9.92
C VAL A 220 20.32 -20.73 -10.26
N TYR A 221 19.49 -21.69 -9.90
CA TYR A 221 19.79 -23.12 -10.09
C TYR A 221 18.64 -23.82 -10.78
N LYS A 222 18.95 -24.88 -11.52
CA LYS A 222 18.02 -25.70 -12.28
C LYS A 222 18.21 -27.18 -11.94
N SER A 223 17.11 -27.91 -11.81
CA SER A 223 17.09 -29.36 -11.71
C SER A 223 16.24 -29.94 -12.84
N ILE A 224 16.73 -31.03 -13.47
CA ILE A 224 16.02 -31.82 -14.49
C ILE A 224 15.72 -33.24 -14.02
N ASP A 225 15.99 -33.52 -12.76
CA ASP A 225 15.87 -34.84 -12.14
C ASP A 225 14.97 -34.82 -10.89
N GLU A 226 13.91 -34.01 -10.93
CA GLU A 226 12.94 -33.86 -9.84
C GLU A 226 13.60 -33.41 -8.53
N GLY A 227 14.57 -32.49 -8.62
CA GLY A 227 15.24 -31.92 -7.46
C GLY A 227 16.36 -32.72 -6.83
N LYS A 228 16.74 -33.91 -7.41
CA LYS A 228 17.80 -34.76 -6.87
C LYS A 228 19.19 -34.10 -6.99
N SER A 229 19.39 -33.33 -8.04
CA SER A 229 20.58 -32.53 -8.21
C SER A 229 20.29 -31.17 -8.88
N TRP A 230 21.17 -30.21 -8.62
CA TRP A 230 21.03 -28.83 -9.07
C TRP A 230 22.23 -28.35 -9.85
N THR A 231 21.98 -27.75 -11.00
CA THR A 231 22.99 -27.14 -11.86
C THR A 231 22.92 -25.63 -11.75
N ASN A 232 24.05 -24.98 -11.57
CA ASN A 232 24.14 -23.52 -11.53
C ASN A 232 23.85 -22.92 -12.93
N ILE A 233 22.88 -22.05 -13.02
CA ILE A 233 22.52 -21.29 -14.22
C ILE A 233 22.57 -19.78 -13.98
N THR A 234 23.33 -19.34 -12.99
CA THR A 234 23.50 -17.93 -12.63
C THR A 234 24.16 -17.11 -13.77
N GLY A 235 24.94 -17.75 -14.62
CA GLY A 235 25.56 -17.11 -15.78
C GLY A 235 26.30 -15.81 -15.41
N ASN A 236 25.98 -14.74 -16.11
CA ASN A 236 26.57 -13.42 -15.93
C ASN A 236 25.76 -12.48 -15.01
N LEU A 237 24.99 -12.99 -14.03
CA LEU A 237 24.24 -12.15 -13.08
C LEU A 237 25.15 -11.38 -12.12
N ALA A 238 26.35 -11.86 -11.82
CA ALA A 238 27.31 -11.14 -11.00
C ALA A 238 27.80 -9.86 -11.70
N ILE A 239 28.10 -8.84 -10.93
CA ILE A 239 28.43 -7.49 -11.39
C ILE A 239 29.88 -7.17 -10.97
N ASP A 240 30.69 -6.67 -11.89
CA ASP A 240 31.96 -6.03 -11.54
C ASP A 240 31.69 -4.60 -11.09
N LEU A 241 31.76 -4.38 -9.77
CA LEU A 241 31.47 -3.08 -9.18
C LEU A 241 32.57 -2.04 -9.45
N ASN A 242 33.77 -2.46 -9.88
CA ASN A 242 34.84 -1.52 -10.30
C ASN A 242 34.51 -0.87 -11.64
N GLU A 243 33.66 -1.49 -12.44
CA GLU A 243 33.19 -0.96 -13.72
C GLU A 243 31.98 -0.01 -13.58
N ILE A 244 31.40 0.10 -12.37
CA ILE A 244 30.25 0.96 -12.10
C ILE A 244 30.70 2.31 -11.55
N SER A 245 30.25 3.39 -12.18
CA SER A 245 30.51 4.77 -11.74
C SER A 245 29.30 5.40 -11.03
N PHE A 246 28.12 4.81 -11.16
CA PHE A 246 26.90 5.27 -10.51
C PHE A 246 26.98 5.06 -8.99
N SER A 247 27.32 6.12 -8.26
CA SER A 247 27.58 6.06 -6.82
C SER A 247 26.42 5.50 -5.98
N PRO A 248 25.13 5.73 -6.30
CA PRO A 248 24.05 5.09 -5.55
C PRO A 248 24.07 3.57 -5.63
N GLU A 249 24.56 2.98 -6.71
CA GLU A 249 24.66 1.52 -6.86
C GLU A 249 25.75 0.95 -5.95
N ILE A 250 26.88 1.61 -5.89
CA ILE A 250 27.96 1.25 -4.96
C ILE A 250 27.50 1.39 -3.51
N ASP A 251 26.75 2.43 -3.21
CA ASP A 251 26.17 2.62 -1.88
C ASP A 251 25.12 1.53 -1.52
N ARG A 252 24.37 1.03 -2.50
CA ARG A 252 23.46 -0.11 -2.31
C ARG A 252 24.23 -1.39 -2.00
N TYR A 253 25.29 -1.67 -2.73
CA TYR A 253 26.15 -2.80 -2.41
C TYR A 253 26.65 -2.75 -0.96
N TYR A 254 27.19 -1.60 -0.53
CA TYR A 254 27.64 -1.46 0.87
C TYR A 254 26.49 -1.55 1.88
N ASN A 255 25.30 -1.09 1.56
CA ASN A 255 24.12 -1.32 2.39
C ASN A 255 23.76 -2.81 2.47
N THR A 256 23.85 -3.54 1.35
CA THR A 256 23.58 -4.97 1.29
C THR A 256 24.54 -5.76 2.17
N ILE A 257 25.83 -5.58 1.97
CA ILE A 257 26.83 -6.32 2.76
C ILE A 257 26.90 -5.84 4.22
N GLY A 258 26.68 -4.54 4.47
CA GLY A 258 26.57 -4.03 5.84
C GLY A 258 25.43 -4.68 6.58
N TYR A 259 24.29 -4.78 5.93
CA TYR A 259 23.13 -5.46 6.48
C TYR A 259 23.39 -6.96 6.70
N TRP A 260 24.04 -7.61 5.75
CA TRP A 260 24.44 -9.00 5.84
C TRP A 260 25.38 -9.27 7.02
N PHE A 261 26.35 -8.40 7.29
CA PHE A 261 27.32 -8.55 8.39
C PHE A 261 26.88 -7.86 9.70
N GLY A 262 25.67 -7.33 9.77
CA GLY A 262 25.16 -6.64 10.98
C GLY A 262 25.86 -5.32 11.28
N GLN A 263 26.37 -4.63 10.25
CA GLN A 263 27.12 -3.38 10.33
C GLN A 263 26.39 -2.27 9.59
N ILE A 264 26.53 -1.03 10.01
CA ILE A 264 26.07 0.12 9.21
C ILE A 264 26.99 0.36 8.01
N LYS A 265 26.43 0.96 6.95
CA LYS A 265 27.16 1.23 5.70
C LYS A 265 28.55 1.85 5.91
N GLN A 266 28.66 2.82 6.79
CA GLN A 266 29.91 3.53 7.04
C GLN A 266 30.99 2.62 7.64
N GLN A 267 30.63 1.72 8.54
CA GLN A 267 31.55 0.78 9.18
C GLN A 267 32.07 -0.23 8.15
N ILE A 268 31.16 -0.86 7.39
CA ILE A 268 31.55 -1.87 6.42
C ILE A 268 32.36 -1.26 5.27
N LYS A 269 32.07 -0.03 4.84
CA LYS A 269 32.85 0.69 3.83
C LYS A 269 34.24 1.07 4.31
N ALA A 270 34.41 1.33 5.58
CA ALA A 270 35.73 1.60 6.18
C ALA A 270 36.58 0.32 6.32
N GLU A 271 35.95 -0.83 6.55
CA GLU A 271 36.57 -2.13 6.66
C GLU A 271 36.93 -2.72 5.30
N LEU A 272 35.96 -2.77 4.39
CA LEU A 272 36.11 -3.37 3.05
C LEU A 272 36.20 -2.25 2.01
N LYS A 273 37.49 -1.88 1.70
CA LYS A 273 37.78 -0.72 0.86
C LYS A 273 37.81 -1.03 -0.63
N GLU A 274 37.89 -2.30 -0.98
CA GLU A 274 37.97 -2.76 -2.36
C GLU A 274 36.61 -3.31 -2.81
N LEU A 275 36.19 -2.92 -4.02
CA LEU A 275 34.99 -3.44 -4.64
C LEU A 275 35.25 -4.80 -5.29
N PRO A 276 34.33 -5.77 -5.16
CA PRO A 276 34.49 -7.06 -5.82
C PRO A 276 34.24 -6.95 -7.33
N THR A 277 34.95 -7.82 -8.07
CA THR A 277 34.75 -7.98 -9.52
C THR A 277 33.55 -8.87 -9.87
N GLU A 278 33.05 -9.65 -8.91
CA GLU A 278 31.94 -10.59 -9.06
C GLU A 278 30.97 -10.45 -7.88
N ALA A 279 30.28 -9.32 -7.80
CA ALA A 279 29.28 -9.08 -6.79
C ALA A 279 27.93 -9.67 -7.24
N LEU A 280 27.43 -10.67 -6.56
CA LEU A 280 26.13 -11.24 -6.87
C LEU A 280 25.02 -10.53 -6.09
N PRO A 281 23.98 -9.97 -6.76
CA PRO A 281 22.81 -9.41 -6.11
C PRO A 281 21.99 -10.43 -5.31
N VAL A 282 21.12 -9.96 -4.45
CA VAL A 282 20.13 -10.79 -3.76
C VAL A 282 18.84 -10.82 -4.58
N PHE A 283 18.49 -11.97 -5.11
CA PHE A 283 17.26 -12.17 -5.89
C PHE A 283 16.13 -12.66 -4.98
N ASN A 284 14.87 -12.36 -5.36
CA ASN A 284 13.72 -12.65 -4.51
C ASN A 284 12.57 -13.39 -5.19
N ARG A 285 12.45 -13.31 -6.50
CA ARG A 285 11.38 -13.95 -7.28
C ARG A 285 11.92 -14.51 -8.57
N LEU A 286 11.30 -15.61 -8.98
CA LEU A 286 11.67 -16.38 -10.16
C LEU A 286 10.40 -16.87 -10.84
N VAL A 287 10.31 -16.69 -12.16
CA VAL A 287 9.28 -17.33 -12.98
C VAL A 287 9.91 -17.85 -14.27
N VAL A 288 9.32 -18.91 -14.81
CA VAL A 288 9.69 -19.50 -16.09
C VAL A 288 8.51 -19.38 -17.06
N ASN A 289 8.79 -19.04 -18.31
CA ASN A 289 7.75 -18.95 -19.31
C ASN A 289 7.14 -20.35 -19.55
N PRO A 290 5.82 -20.54 -19.35
CA PRO A 290 5.18 -21.84 -19.53
C PRO A 290 5.24 -22.34 -20.98
N LEU A 291 5.54 -21.46 -21.93
CA LEU A 291 5.69 -21.81 -23.36
C LEU A 291 7.14 -22.11 -23.77
N ASN A 292 8.11 -21.71 -22.94
CA ASN A 292 9.55 -21.86 -23.24
C ASN A 292 10.37 -21.96 -21.96
N LYS A 293 10.86 -23.14 -21.64
CA LYS A 293 11.66 -23.41 -20.43
C LYS A 293 12.99 -22.68 -20.35
N ASP A 294 13.52 -22.20 -21.48
CA ASP A 294 14.77 -21.46 -21.53
C ASP A 294 14.58 -19.96 -21.31
N GLU A 295 13.33 -19.49 -21.28
CA GLU A 295 12.98 -18.10 -20.96
C GLU A 295 12.60 -17.98 -19.48
N ILE A 296 13.49 -17.37 -18.71
CA ILE A 296 13.40 -17.28 -17.25
C ILE A 296 13.57 -15.82 -16.86
N TYR A 297 12.81 -15.40 -15.84
CA TYR A 297 12.87 -14.07 -15.26
C TYR A 297 13.23 -14.15 -13.79
N VAL A 298 14.14 -13.27 -13.33
CA VAL A 298 14.47 -13.12 -11.91
C VAL A 298 14.36 -11.66 -11.50
N ALA A 299 13.72 -11.45 -10.36
CA ALA A 299 13.52 -10.15 -9.78
C ALA A 299 14.34 -9.94 -8.52
N PHE A 300 14.58 -8.68 -8.18
CA PHE A 300 15.16 -8.28 -6.92
C PHE A 300 14.56 -6.96 -6.45
N ASN A 301 14.73 -6.66 -5.17
CA ASN A 301 14.14 -5.48 -4.56
C ASN A 301 15.21 -4.65 -3.87
N LYS A 302 15.62 -3.60 -4.52
CA LYS A 302 16.67 -2.69 -4.01
C LYS A 302 16.24 -1.95 -2.74
N LYS A 303 14.96 -1.62 -2.64
CA LYS A 303 14.42 -0.84 -1.53
C LYS A 303 14.26 -1.67 -0.24
N HIS A 304 13.64 -2.84 -0.35
CA HIS A 304 13.25 -3.63 0.80
C HIS A 304 14.21 -4.77 1.12
N ASP A 305 14.73 -5.45 0.12
CA ASP A 305 15.69 -6.55 0.30
C ASP A 305 17.13 -6.05 0.43
N LYS A 306 17.33 -4.74 0.33
CA LYS A 306 18.65 -4.14 0.35
C LYS A 306 19.57 -4.68 -0.74
N SER A 307 19.02 -5.14 -1.86
CA SER A 307 19.78 -5.62 -2.99
C SER A 307 20.37 -4.48 -3.82
N PHE A 308 21.18 -4.82 -4.79
CA PHE A 308 21.80 -3.92 -5.77
C PHE A 308 21.73 -4.57 -7.16
N GLY A 309 22.06 -3.84 -8.20
CA GLY A 309 22.01 -4.31 -9.58
C GLY A 309 21.24 -3.37 -10.49
N ALA A 310 21.46 -3.45 -11.78
CA ALA A 310 20.80 -2.65 -12.77
C ALA A 310 19.34 -3.08 -12.98
N GLY A 311 18.43 -2.13 -13.16
CA GLY A 311 17.00 -2.37 -13.40
C GLY A 311 16.27 -3.00 -12.22
N ASP A 312 15.14 -3.62 -12.51
CA ASP A 312 14.27 -4.26 -11.52
C ASP A 312 14.00 -5.73 -11.82
N LEU A 313 14.30 -6.16 -13.04
CA LEU A 313 14.08 -7.52 -13.52
C LEU A 313 15.20 -7.89 -14.53
N TRP A 314 15.68 -9.10 -14.39
CA TRP A 314 16.60 -9.72 -15.35
C TRP A 314 15.95 -10.90 -16.05
N LYS A 315 16.36 -11.16 -17.27
CA LYS A 315 15.83 -12.21 -18.14
C LYS A 315 16.95 -12.99 -18.80
N THR A 316 16.72 -14.28 -19.02
CA THR A 316 17.48 -15.13 -19.94
C THR A 316 16.53 -15.73 -20.98
N ASP A 317 17.02 -15.91 -22.22
CA ASP A 317 16.34 -16.64 -23.30
C ASP A 317 17.05 -17.94 -23.67
N ASN A 318 18.08 -18.32 -22.92
CA ASN A 318 18.96 -19.44 -23.25
C ASN A 318 19.27 -20.33 -22.04
N GLY A 319 18.28 -20.45 -21.13
CA GLY A 319 18.37 -21.34 -19.98
C GLY A 319 19.39 -20.91 -18.93
N GLY A 320 19.68 -19.61 -18.81
CA GLY A 320 20.56 -19.06 -17.79
C GLY A 320 22.03 -18.95 -18.19
N LYS A 321 22.38 -19.22 -19.47
CA LYS A 321 23.77 -19.03 -19.95
C LYS A 321 24.15 -17.56 -19.94
N THR A 322 23.22 -16.69 -20.35
CA THR A 322 23.36 -15.24 -20.30
C THR A 322 22.07 -14.58 -19.84
N TRP A 323 22.21 -13.52 -19.08
CA TRP A 323 21.12 -12.73 -18.54
C TRP A 323 21.27 -11.27 -18.97
N ILE A 324 20.15 -10.63 -19.24
CA ILE A 324 20.07 -9.20 -19.57
C ILE A 324 19.08 -8.49 -18.66
N VAL A 325 19.27 -7.21 -18.47
CA VAL A 325 18.35 -6.33 -17.76
C VAL A 325 17.08 -6.16 -18.60
N CYS A 326 15.97 -6.63 -18.08
CA CYS A 326 14.70 -6.74 -18.78
C CYS A 326 13.78 -5.55 -18.52
N ALA A 327 13.65 -5.10 -17.25
CA ALA A 327 12.91 -3.90 -16.91
C ALA A 327 13.91 -2.79 -16.54
N ARG A 328 13.89 -1.70 -17.30
CA ARG A 328 14.88 -0.64 -17.22
C ARG A 328 14.20 0.72 -17.10
N ASN A 329 14.45 1.35 -15.97
CA ASN A 329 14.22 2.76 -15.72
C ASN A 329 15.35 3.30 -14.84
N GLY A 330 15.63 4.58 -14.89
CA GLY A 330 16.57 5.21 -14.00
C GLY A 330 17.96 5.53 -14.57
N MET A 331 18.91 5.77 -13.66
CA MET A 331 20.16 6.46 -13.98
C MET A 331 21.37 5.53 -14.18
N TYR A 332 21.26 4.24 -13.87
CA TYR A 332 22.42 3.32 -13.77
C TYR A 332 23.20 3.11 -15.07
N TRP A 333 22.66 3.47 -16.24
CA TRP A 333 23.35 3.42 -17.55
C TRP A 333 23.59 4.79 -18.17
N LYS A 334 23.26 5.90 -17.50
CA LYS A 334 23.36 7.25 -18.08
C LYS A 334 24.79 7.79 -18.08
N ALA A 335 25.66 7.31 -17.18
CA ALA A 335 27.09 7.60 -17.23
C ALA A 335 27.78 6.77 -18.33
N GLU A 336 28.69 7.37 -19.08
CA GLU A 336 29.32 6.71 -20.23
C GLU A 336 30.08 5.43 -19.86
N LYS A 337 30.72 5.38 -18.69
CA LYS A 337 31.38 4.17 -18.21
C LYS A 337 30.38 3.04 -17.96
N ASP A 338 29.32 3.31 -17.23
CA ASP A 338 28.29 2.32 -16.90
C ASP A 338 27.60 1.83 -18.17
N LYS A 339 27.31 2.74 -19.09
CA LYS A 339 26.72 2.45 -20.39
C LYS A 339 27.61 1.50 -21.20
N ALA A 340 28.94 1.78 -21.26
CA ALA A 340 29.88 0.91 -21.92
C ALA A 340 29.97 -0.48 -21.29
N TYR A 341 29.97 -0.54 -19.95
CA TYR A 341 29.97 -1.80 -19.22
C TYR A 341 28.71 -2.65 -19.52
N TRP A 342 27.53 -2.05 -19.46
CA TRP A 342 26.29 -2.78 -19.75
C TRP A 342 26.19 -3.19 -21.21
N ALA A 343 26.63 -2.33 -22.16
CA ALA A 343 26.65 -2.65 -23.57
C ALA A 343 27.63 -3.82 -23.89
N SER A 344 28.78 -3.88 -23.25
CA SER A 344 29.75 -4.98 -23.41
C SER A 344 29.22 -6.33 -22.97
N ARG A 345 28.18 -6.33 -22.13
CA ARG A 345 27.46 -7.51 -21.63
C ARG A 345 26.19 -7.80 -22.42
N ASN A 346 26.03 -7.20 -23.60
CA ASN A 346 24.85 -7.31 -24.47
C ASN A 346 23.55 -6.86 -23.82
N ASN A 347 23.61 -5.95 -22.83
CA ASN A 347 22.41 -5.38 -22.26
C ASN A 347 21.88 -4.27 -23.15
N PRO A 348 20.56 -4.23 -23.40
CA PRO A 348 19.92 -3.07 -24.02
C PRO A 348 20.13 -1.82 -23.16
N ILE A 349 20.28 -0.67 -23.79
CA ILE A 349 20.49 0.61 -23.13
C ILE A 349 19.26 1.47 -23.31
N GLY A 350 18.95 2.29 -22.30
CA GLY A 350 17.80 3.17 -22.29
C GLY A 350 16.60 2.58 -21.56
N ASP A 351 15.65 3.46 -21.27
CA ASP A 351 14.43 3.11 -20.59
C ASP A 351 13.50 2.30 -21.50
N ASN A 352 12.76 1.34 -20.93
CA ASN A 352 11.76 0.57 -21.65
C ASN A 352 10.45 0.42 -20.84
N ILE A 353 10.30 1.24 -19.82
CA ILE A 353 9.10 1.30 -19.00
C ILE A 353 8.37 2.60 -19.30
N GLU A 354 7.11 2.46 -19.69
CA GLU A 354 6.20 3.57 -19.84
C GLU A 354 5.35 3.71 -18.58
N PHE A 355 5.61 4.76 -17.82
CA PHE A 355 4.83 5.11 -16.64
C PHE A 355 3.73 6.10 -17.02
N ALA A 356 2.53 5.89 -16.52
CA ALA A 356 1.43 6.81 -16.75
C ALA A 356 1.65 8.11 -15.95
N HIS A 357 2.14 8.02 -14.73
CA HIS A 357 2.42 9.18 -13.88
C HIS A 357 3.42 8.86 -12.77
N LEU A 358 3.80 9.82 -11.96
CA LEU A 358 4.50 9.73 -10.70
C LEU A 358 5.98 9.31 -10.73
N GLN A 359 6.38 8.35 -11.56
CA GLN A 359 7.74 7.79 -11.48
C GLN A 359 8.78 8.50 -12.34
N VAL A 360 8.37 9.23 -13.36
CA VAL A 360 9.31 9.88 -14.29
C VAL A 360 10.33 10.77 -13.58
N ASN A 361 9.94 11.39 -12.48
CA ASN A 361 10.81 12.27 -11.70
C ASN A 361 11.49 11.59 -10.51
N MET A 362 11.03 10.43 -10.07
CA MET A 362 11.63 9.70 -8.95
C MET A 362 12.97 9.05 -9.33
N ASP A 363 13.16 8.78 -10.60
CA ASP A 363 14.36 8.14 -11.12
C ASP A 363 15.52 9.10 -11.35
N ASN A 364 15.29 10.39 -11.25
CA ASN A 364 16.32 11.39 -11.50
C ASN A 364 17.43 11.43 -10.44
N GLY A 365 17.30 10.81 -9.32
CA GLY A 365 18.26 10.92 -8.25
C GLY A 365 18.77 9.62 -7.65
N SER A 366 17.94 8.62 -7.55
CA SER A 366 18.33 7.36 -6.93
C SER A 366 17.24 6.34 -7.18
N GLU A 367 17.36 5.56 -8.20
CA GLU A 367 16.51 4.42 -8.46
C GLU A 367 16.20 3.66 -7.14
N ARG A 368 15.12 4.07 -6.50
CA ARG A 368 14.66 3.51 -5.22
C ARG A 368 13.57 2.47 -5.40
N SER A 369 13.17 2.28 -6.64
CA SER A 369 12.19 1.30 -7.00
C SER A 369 12.64 -0.11 -6.63
N GLY A 370 11.70 -0.97 -6.44
CA GLY A 370 11.94 -2.36 -6.15
C GLY A 370 10.76 -3.19 -6.59
N ASN A 371 11.04 -4.25 -7.29
CA ASN A 371 10.02 -5.18 -7.72
C ASN A 371 9.52 -6.00 -6.53
N ARG A 372 8.22 -5.94 -6.28
CA ARG A 372 7.54 -6.68 -5.20
C ARG A 372 6.77 -7.88 -5.70
N MET A 373 6.49 -7.90 -7.01
CA MET A 373 5.62 -8.89 -7.63
C MET A 373 6.26 -9.33 -8.94
N LEU A 374 6.26 -10.62 -9.20
CA LEU A 374 6.62 -11.19 -10.49
C LEU A 374 5.67 -12.33 -10.78
N ALA A 375 4.97 -12.23 -11.88
CA ALA A 375 4.05 -13.27 -12.35
C ALA A 375 4.11 -13.38 -13.87
N ILE A 376 3.85 -14.56 -14.38
CA ILE A 376 3.71 -14.83 -15.82
C ILE A 376 2.43 -15.62 -16.05
N ASN A 377 1.68 -15.27 -17.08
CA ASN A 377 0.47 -16.00 -17.40
C ASN A 377 0.73 -17.10 -18.46
N VAL A 378 -0.29 -17.92 -18.73
CA VAL A 378 -0.21 -19.02 -19.71
C VAL A 378 0.08 -18.56 -21.15
N LYS A 379 -0.01 -17.27 -21.43
CA LYS A 379 0.33 -16.67 -22.73
C LYS A 379 1.75 -16.12 -22.80
N GLY A 380 2.53 -16.24 -21.72
CA GLY A 380 3.86 -15.67 -21.60
C GLY A 380 3.88 -14.15 -21.34
N GLU A 381 2.74 -13.54 -21.03
CA GLU A 381 2.71 -12.13 -20.61
C GLU A 381 3.23 -12.00 -19.18
N VAL A 382 4.15 -11.08 -18.95
CA VAL A 382 4.83 -10.89 -17.67
C VAL A 382 4.26 -9.69 -16.95
N PHE A 383 4.09 -9.83 -15.63
CA PHE A 383 3.61 -8.76 -14.74
C PHE A 383 4.63 -8.52 -13.64
N ILE A 384 4.92 -7.26 -13.36
CA ILE A 384 5.79 -6.84 -12.25
C ILE A 384 5.15 -5.69 -11.49
N GLY A 385 5.49 -5.56 -10.21
CA GLY A 385 5.10 -4.43 -9.37
C GLY A 385 6.32 -3.59 -9.02
N ILE A 386 6.46 -2.43 -9.64
CA ILE A 386 7.52 -1.49 -9.33
C ILE A 386 6.95 -0.38 -8.46
N ASP A 387 7.47 -0.32 -7.23
CA ASP A 387 7.01 0.58 -6.18
C ASP A 387 5.50 0.46 -5.94
N GLN A 388 4.70 1.35 -6.45
CA GLN A 388 3.25 1.37 -6.28
C GLN A 388 2.49 1.17 -7.60
N GLN A 389 3.17 0.68 -8.63
CA GLN A 389 2.62 0.56 -9.96
C GLN A 389 2.69 -0.87 -10.47
N THR A 390 1.65 -1.31 -11.14
CA THR A 390 1.59 -2.61 -11.80
C THR A 390 1.92 -2.45 -13.27
N LEU A 391 2.98 -3.11 -13.70
CA LEU A 391 3.47 -3.09 -15.07
C LEU A 391 3.25 -4.43 -15.74
N LYS A 392 3.01 -4.38 -17.04
CA LYS A 392 2.81 -5.55 -17.90
C LYS A 392 3.66 -5.46 -19.15
N SER A 393 4.28 -6.59 -19.51
CA SER A 393 4.90 -6.81 -20.81
C SER A 393 4.16 -7.89 -21.60
N LYS A 394 3.95 -7.66 -22.90
CA LYS A 394 3.35 -8.61 -23.86
C LYS A 394 4.37 -9.12 -24.88
N ASP A 395 5.56 -8.60 -24.85
CA ASP A 395 6.63 -8.79 -25.82
C ASP A 395 7.91 -9.35 -25.20
N HIS A 396 7.71 -10.20 -24.19
CA HIS A 396 8.82 -10.88 -23.50
C HIS A 396 9.79 -9.91 -22.79
N GLY A 397 9.25 -8.81 -22.20
CA GLY A 397 10.03 -7.83 -21.45
C GLY A 397 10.79 -6.81 -22.29
N LYS A 398 10.51 -6.71 -23.58
CA LYS A 398 11.10 -5.65 -24.44
C LYS A 398 10.55 -4.28 -24.09
N THR A 399 9.24 -4.20 -23.84
CA THR A 399 8.55 -3.00 -23.38
C THR A 399 7.60 -3.29 -22.23
N TRP A 400 7.36 -2.29 -21.39
CA TRP A 400 6.50 -2.37 -20.21
C TRP A 400 5.51 -1.22 -20.20
N GLN A 401 4.26 -1.54 -19.91
CA GLN A 401 3.18 -0.57 -19.80
C GLN A 401 2.55 -0.66 -18.42
N GLN A 402 2.24 0.48 -17.83
CA GLN A 402 1.45 0.55 -16.62
C GLN A 402 -0.01 0.11 -16.91
N VAL A 403 -0.62 -0.66 -15.97
CA VAL A 403 -1.95 -1.23 -16.16
C VAL A 403 -2.95 -0.89 -15.07
N ASP A 404 -2.53 -0.21 -14.01
CA ASP A 404 -3.37 0.24 -12.90
C ASP A 404 -4.02 1.60 -13.17
N ASP A 405 -3.46 2.41 -14.04
CA ASP A 405 -4.10 3.61 -14.55
C ASP A 405 -3.74 3.86 -16.03
N ILE A 406 -4.33 4.88 -16.61
CA ILE A 406 -4.10 5.22 -18.02
C ILE A 406 -4.23 6.72 -18.23
N GLU A 407 -3.34 7.28 -19.03
CA GLU A 407 -3.43 8.64 -19.49
C GLU A 407 -4.58 8.81 -20.50
N THR A 408 -5.34 9.89 -20.41
CA THR A 408 -6.51 10.14 -21.28
C THR A 408 -6.13 10.28 -22.73
N SER A 409 -5.00 10.93 -22.99
CA SER A 409 -4.31 10.97 -24.29
C SER A 409 -2.81 11.16 -24.03
N PRO A 410 -1.94 10.65 -24.91
CA PRO A 410 -0.49 10.73 -24.70
C PRO A 410 0.01 12.16 -24.44
N GLY A 411 0.67 12.37 -23.32
CA GLY A 411 1.22 13.67 -22.93
C GLY A 411 0.24 14.66 -22.33
N SER A 412 -1.02 14.27 -22.09
CA SER A 412 -2.03 15.14 -21.48
C SER A 412 -1.79 15.46 -20.01
N ASN A 413 -1.04 14.61 -19.29
CA ASN A 413 -0.90 14.63 -17.84
C ASN A 413 -2.24 14.51 -17.09
N LYS A 414 -3.21 13.85 -17.70
CA LYS A 414 -4.53 13.57 -17.14
C LYS A 414 -4.77 12.07 -17.13
N TRP A 415 -5.12 11.50 -15.98
CA TRP A 415 -5.18 10.06 -15.80
C TRP A 415 -6.53 9.59 -15.30
N ILE A 416 -6.87 8.37 -15.69
CA ILE A 416 -8.03 7.63 -15.21
C ILE A 416 -7.54 6.36 -14.53
N GLY A 417 -7.91 6.17 -13.27
CA GLY A 417 -7.64 4.94 -12.54
C GLY A 417 -8.45 3.76 -13.10
N ARG A 418 -7.83 2.59 -13.14
CA ARG A 418 -8.45 1.35 -13.61
C ARG A 418 -8.90 0.41 -12.49
N GLY A 419 -8.96 0.91 -11.26
CA GLY A 419 -9.45 0.18 -10.09
C GLY A 419 -8.37 -0.49 -9.24
N ASP A 420 -7.10 -0.42 -9.65
CA ASP A 420 -5.95 -0.89 -8.87
C ASP A 420 -5.02 0.30 -8.62
N SER A 421 -5.45 1.23 -7.80
CA SER A 421 -4.66 2.41 -7.45
C SER A 421 -4.06 2.27 -6.06
N ASP A 422 -2.77 2.51 -5.96
CA ASP A 422 -2.03 2.57 -4.69
C ASP A 422 -1.96 3.97 -4.09
N LEU A 423 -2.62 4.96 -4.71
CA LEU A 423 -2.64 6.32 -4.19
C LEU A 423 -3.30 6.35 -2.80
N PRO A 424 -2.60 6.81 -1.76
CA PRO A 424 -3.23 6.96 -0.45
C PRO A 424 -4.16 8.16 -0.45
N GLY A 425 -5.43 7.94 -0.82
CA GLY A 425 -6.47 8.95 -0.75
C GLY A 425 -6.66 9.47 0.66
N ARG A 426 -6.82 10.78 0.84
CA ARG A 426 -6.93 11.40 2.17
C ARG A 426 -8.18 12.24 2.33
N TYR A 427 -8.25 13.34 1.64
CA TYR A 427 -9.29 14.35 1.78
C TYR A 427 -9.77 14.80 0.41
N MET A 428 -11.06 15.06 0.32
CA MET A 428 -11.69 15.58 -0.89
C MET A 428 -12.39 16.88 -0.58
N LEU A 429 -12.25 17.89 -1.45
CA LEU A 429 -12.98 19.13 -1.38
C LEU A 429 -13.79 19.31 -2.67
N HIS A 430 -15.11 19.25 -2.55
CA HIS A 430 -16.00 19.26 -3.69
C HIS A 430 -16.48 20.65 -4.07
N GLU A 431 -16.65 21.52 -3.10
CA GLU A 431 -17.10 22.89 -3.33
C GLU A 431 -15.91 23.81 -3.49
N THR A 432 -15.43 23.90 -4.71
CA THR A 432 -14.21 24.63 -5.06
C THR A 432 -14.49 25.97 -5.76
N GLY A 433 -15.74 26.39 -5.82
CA GLY A 433 -16.15 27.57 -6.59
C GLY A 433 -16.19 27.36 -8.11
N ILE A 434 -15.73 26.23 -8.60
CA ILE A 434 -15.83 25.82 -10.02
C ILE A 434 -16.65 24.53 -10.08
N LYS A 435 -17.78 24.59 -10.77
CA LYS A 435 -18.62 23.43 -10.98
C LYS A 435 -17.85 22.33 -11.74
N GLY A 436 -17.89 21.11 -11.24
CA GLY A 436 -17.18 19.99 -11.84
C GLY A 436 -15.76 19.78 -11.32
N ARG A 437 -15.09 20.79 -10.81
CA ARG A 437 -13.78 20.63 -10.18
C ARG A 437 -13.93 20.13 -8.75
N ARG A 438 -13.20 19.07 -8.44
CA ARG A 438 -12.99 18.56 -7.08
C ARG A 438 -11.51 18.50 -6.82
N LEU A 439 -11.11 18.86 -5.62
CA LEU A 439 -9.72 18.73 -5.16
C LEU A 439 -9.59 17.46 -4.34
N LEU A 440 -8.54 16.71 -4.61
CA LEU A 440 -8.31 15.37 -4.09
C LEU A 440 -6.91 15.32 -3.47
N ALA A 441 -6.85 15.20 -2.15
CA ALA A 441 -5.59 15.14 -1.43
C ALA A 441 -5.04 13.71 -1.34
N SER A 442 -3.77 13.53 -1.65
CA SER A 442 -3.05 12.28 -1.44
C SER A 442 -2.10 12.37 -0.25
N GLY A 443 -1.96 11.27 0.46
CA GLY A 443 -1.06 11.17 1.61
C GLY A 443 0.42 11.10 1.26
N GLU A 444 0.77 10.87 0.01
CA GLU A 444 2.16 10.75 -0.47
C GLU A 444 2.40 11.42 -1.83
N HIS A 445 1.36 11.73 -2.57
CA HIS A 445 1.43 12.17 -3.95
C HIS A 445 0.74 13.52 -4.18
N GLY A 446 0.73 14.38 -3.17
CA GLY A 446 0.34 15.77 -3.28
C GLY A 446 -1.15 16.03 -3.46
N LEU A 447 -1.46 17.05 -4.24
CA LEU A 447 -2.80 17.53 -4.52
C LEU A 447 -3.18 17.31 -5.98
N TRP A 448 -4.34 16.76 -6.17
CA TRP A 448 -4.94 16.44 -7.47
C TRP A 448 -6.24 17.20 -7.66
N GLN A 449 -6.66 17.35 -8.90
CA GLN A 449 -8.01 17.83 -9.22
C GLN A 449 -8.65 16.98 -10.29
N THR A 450 -9.98 16.94 -10.31
CA THR A 450 -10.74 16.39 -11.44
C THR A 450 -10.58 17.31 -12.63
N THR A 451 -10.48 16.73 -13.82
CA THR A 451 -10.22 17.44 -15.06
C THR A 451 -11.02 16.82 -16.22
N ASP A 452 -10.93 17.41 -17.38
CA ASP A 452 -11.58 16.91 -18.59
C ASP A 452 -11.03 15.55 -19.02
N LEU A 453 -11.86 14.78 -19.67
CA LEU A 453 -11.52 13.42 -20.13
C LEU A 453 -10.64 13.39 -21.40
N ASP A 454 -10.39 14.52 -22.00
CA ASP A 454 -9.48 14.68 -23.14
C ASP A 454 -9.77 13.70 -24.30
N GLY A 455 -11.06 13.51 -24.62
CA GLY A 455 -11.49 12.57 -25.65
C GLY A 455 -11.61 11.12 -25.23
N TRP A 456 -11.45 10.82 -23.94
CA TRP A 456 -11.70 9.49 -23.40
C TRP A 456 -13.09 8.99 -23.76
N PRO A 457 -13.25 7.75 -24.23
CA PRO A 457 -14.53 7.27 -24.78
C PRO A 457 -15.63 7.07 -23.73
N ASP A 458 -15.28 6.87 -22.47
CA ASP A 458 -16.23 6.66 -21.39
C ASP A 458 -16.56 7.98 -20.70
N LYS A 459 -17.78 8.47 -20.90
CA LYS A 459 -18.26 9.72 -20.29
C LYS A 459 -18.56 9.64 -18.79
N GLN A 460 -18.59 8.43 -18.23
CA GLN A 460 -18.79 8.23 -16.77
C GLN A 460 -17.47 8.16 -16.01
N ALA A 461 -16.37 7.96 -16.69
CA ALA A 461 -15.05 8.05 -16.09
C ALA A 461 -14.77 9.48 -15.63
N VAL A 462 -13.89 9.64 -14.67
CA VAL A 462 -13.39 10.93 -14.20
C VAL A 462 -11.88 10.92 -14.30
N ALA A 463 -11.35 11.84 -15.07
CA ALA A 463 -9.91 12.05 -15.13
C ALA A 463 -9.46 12.94 -13.99
N VAL A 464 -8.20 12.75 -13.56
CA VAL A 464 -7.53 13.56 -12.56
C VAL A 464 -6.19 14.05 -13.07
N GLU A 465 -5.78 15.23 -12.63
CA GLU A 465 -4.44 15.76 -12.86
C GLU A 465 -3.81 16.19 -11.54
N GLN A 466 -2.52 16.00 -11.41
CA GLN A 466 -1.78 16.49 -10.26
C GLN A 466 -1.51 18.00 -10.43
N ILE A 467 -1.86 18.79 -9.43
CA ILE A 467 -1.64 20.23 -9.43
C ILE A 467 -0.61 20.70 -8.40
N ASP A 468 -0.18 19.81 -7.50
CA ASP A 468 0.91 20.01 -6.56
C ASP A 468 1.50 18.66 -6.19
N GLY A 469 2.78 18.44 -6.48
CA GLY A 469 3.45 17.17 -6.17
C GLY A 469 4.64 16.89 -7.09
N GLN A 470 4.94 15.62 -7.27
CA GLN A 470 6.15 15.18 -7.98
C GLN A 470 6.24 15.63 -9.44
N VAL A 471 5.11 15.77 -10.11
CA VAL A 471 5.08 16.22 -11.52
C VAL A 471 5.49 17.69 -11.65
N HIS A 472 5.30 18.48 -10.60
CA HIS A 472 5.55 19.92 -10.60
C HIS A 472 6.82 20.32 -9.84
N ASP A 473 7.30 19.47 -8.95
CA ASP A 473 8.50 19.75 -8.17
C ASP A 473 9.66 18.87 -8.62
N HIS A 474 10.51 19.45 -9.43
CA HIS A 474 11.73 18.80 -9.93
C HIS A 474 12.90 18.91 -8.96
N SER A 475 12.68 19.34 -7.73
CA SER A 475 13.75 19.59 -6.74
C SER A 475 14.49 18.35 -6.25
N GLY A 476 14.28 17.20 -6.89
CA GLY A 476 15.04 15.96 -6.65
C GLY A 476 14.45 15.08 -5.57
N MET A 477 15.21 14.17 -5.08
CA MET A 477 15.04 13.00 -4.20
C MET A 477 13.75 12.83 -3.39
N HIS A 478 12.92 13.82 -3.24
CA HIS A 478 11.80 13.84 -2.31
C HIS A 478 10.51 14.37 -2.89
N GLY A 479 10.36 14.45 -4.20
CA GLY A 479 9.14 14.91 -4.86
C GLY A 479 7.80 14.33 -4.34
N GLN A 480 7.85 13.75 -3.17
CA GLN A 480 6.71 13.24 -2.44
C GLN A 480 6.13 14.34 -1.57
N HIS A 481 5.00 14.83 -1.97
CA HIS A 481 4.23 15.77 -1.19
C HIS A 481 3.07 15.05 -0.52
N SER A 482 2.86 15.27 0.76
CA SER A 482 1.69 14.78 1.45
C SER A 482 0.74 15.95 1.69
N THR A 483 -0.42 15.93 1.08
CA THR A 483 -1.47 16.91 1.39
C THR A 483 -2.39 16.34 2.45
N SER A 484 -2.52 17.03 3.57
CA SER A 484 -3.40 16.64 4.67
C SER A 484 -4.76 17.30 4.58
N THR A 485 -4.75 18.60 4.32
CA THR A 485 -5.94 19.44 4.27
C THR A 485 -5.74 20.57 3.29
N MET A 486 -6.83 21.08 2.75
CA MET A 486 -6.84 22.15 1.78
C MET A 486 -8.09 23.01 1.92
N ALA A 487 -8.02 24.21 1.44
CA ALA A 487 -9.15 25.14 1.33
C ALA A 487 -9.03 26.00 0.08
N VAL A 488 -10.15 26.44 -0.44
CA VAL A 488 -10.22 27.35 -1.58
C VAL A 488 -10.72 28.70 -1.08
N HIS A 489 -10.10 29.76 -1.57
CA HIS A 489 -10.53 31.13 -1.22
C HIS A 489 -11.95 31.38 -1.74
N PRO A 490 -12.90 31.81 -0.90
CA PRO A 490 -14.31 31.89 -1.27
C PRO A 490 -14.62 32.82 -2.45
N ASN A 491 -13.82 33.86 -2.62
CA ASN A 491 -14.00 34.87 -3.68
C ASN A 491 -13.06 34.66 -4.88
N ASN A 492 -12.16 33.68 -4.83
CA ASN A 492 -11.24 33.38 -5.93
C ASN A 492 -10.94 31.89 -5.99
N PRO A 493 -11.65 31.14 -6.83
CA PRO A 493 -11.51 29.70 -6.90
C PRO A 493 -10.13 29.21 -7.39
N ASN A 494 -9.32 30.05 -7.99
CA ASN A 494 -7.94 29.74 -8.37
C ASN A 494 -6.93 29.90 -7.23
N THR A 495 -7.36 30.54 -6.13
CA THR A 495 -6.53 30.62 -4.92
C THR A 495 -6.85 29.43 -4.02
N ILE A 496 -5.88 28.52 -3.93
CA ILE A 496 -5.97 27.27 -3.15
C ILE A 496 -4.87 27.28 -2.09
N TYR A 497 -5.22 26.86 -0.89
CA TYR A 497 -4.28 26.66 0.21
C TYR A 497 -4.17 25.20 0.54
N SER A 498 -2.96 24.74 0.87
CA SER A 498 -2.71 23.37 1.31
C SER A 498 -1.77 23.32 2.51
N LEU A 499 -1.98 22.31 3.37
CA LEU A 499 -1.10 21.97 4.49
C LEU A 499 -0.67 20.51 4.38
N ALA A 500 0.63 20.29 4.47
CA ALA A 500 1.20 18.97 4.48
C ALA A 500 1.38 18.43 5.90
N TRP A 501 1.20 17.14 6.08
CA TRP A 501 1.37 16.45 7.36
C TRP A 501 2.72 15.75 7.52
N ARG A 502 3.42 15.47 6.43
CA ARG A 502 4.75 14.89 6.40
C ARG A 502 5.52 15.32 5.15
N GLN A 503 6.74 14.85 5.00
CA GLN A 503 7.62 15.10 3.88
C GLN A 503 8.08 16.57 3.79
N GLU A 504 8.42 17.06 2.63
CA GLU A 504 9.15 18.32 2.47
C GLU A 504 8.42 19.58 2.94
N HIS A 505 7.11 19.61 2.71
CA HIS A 505 6.31 20.81 3.06
C HIS A 505 5.54 20.68 4.36
N ARG A 506 5.89 19.69 5.19
CA ARG A 506 5.18 19.51 6.46
C ARG A 506 5.21 20.76 7.34
N GLY A 507 4.06 21.07 7.91
CA GLY A 507 3.89 22.22 8.79
C GLY A 507 3.93 23.57 8.09
N LYS A 508 4.07 23.59 6.75
CA LYS A 508 4.06 24.80 5.93
C LYS A 508 2.70 24.98 5.28
N LEU A 509 2.18 26.20 5.33
CA LEU A 509 1.03 26.61 4.54
C LEU A 509 1.51 27.02 3.16
N ARG A 510 1.05 26.32 2.16
CA ARG A 510 1.30 26.62 0.75
C ARG A 510 0.08 27.27 0.12
N ARG A 511 0.31 28.11 -0.87
CA ARG A 511 -0.73 28.77 -1.64
C ARG A 511 -0.41 28.74 -3.13
N THR A 512 -1.42 28.56 -3.94
CA THR A 512 -1.45 28.91 -5.36
C THR A 512 -2.48 30.01 -5.58
N GLN A 513 -2.27 30.85 -6.58
CA GLN A 513 -3.22 31.89 -7.00
C GLN A 513 -3.67 31.70 -8.46
N ASP A 514 -3.12 30.71 -9.13
CA ASP A 514 -3.30 30.42 -10.55
C ASP A 514 -3.87 29.02 -10.83
N GLY A 515 -4.55 28.44 -9.83
CA GLY A 515 -5.19 27.15 -9.95
C GLY A 515 -4.26 25.95 -9.88
N GLY A 516 -3.06 26.10 -9.31
CA GLY A 516 -2.11 25.01 -9.10
C GLY A 516 -0.93 25.02 -10.08
N LYS A 517 -0.80 26.01 -10.94
CA LYS A 517 0.35 26.11 -11.86
C LYS A 517 1.64 26.48 -11.13
N THR A 518 1.52 27.37 -10.15
CA THR A 518 2.66 27.76 -9.28
C THR A 518 2.26 27.73 -7.82
N TRP A 519 3.23 27.44 -6.95
CA TRP A 519 3.00 27.34 -5.51
C TRP A 519 4.07 28.08 -4.71
N GLU A 520 3.63 28.75 -3.65
CA GLU A 520 4.50 29.46 -2.71
C GLU A 520 4.27 28.97 -1.26
N ASN A 521 5.30 28.98 -0.44
CA ASN A 521 5.17 28.77 1.00
C ASN A 521 4.93 30.13 1.66
N ILE A 522 3.74 30.36 2.22
CA ILE A 522 3.40 31.65 2.83
C ILE A 522 3.61 31.70 4.34
N ALA A 523 3.62 30.54 5.00
CA ALA A 523 3.93 30.45 6.42
C ALA A 523 4.52 29.09 6.79
N THR A 524 5.45 29.09 7.75
CA THR A 524 5.87 27.89 8.49
C THR A 524 5.22 27.92 9.86
N ILE A 525 4.28 27.00 10.10
CA ILE A 525 3.46 27.00 11.32
C ILE A 525 3.98 25.98 12.34
N LEU A 526 4.40 24.81 11.86
CA LEU A 526 4.91 23.72 12.68
C LEU A 526 6.32 23.35 12.24
N GLU A 527 7.21 23.12 13.19
CA GLU A 527 8.54 22.55 12.96
C GLU A 527 8.85 21.51 14.03
N ALA A 528 9.73 20.57 13.69
CA ALA A 528 10.16 19.53 14.60
C ALA A 528 11.68 19.28 14.47
N ASP A 529 12.26 18.77 15.54
CA ASP A 529 13.70 18.46 15.64
C ASP A 529 14.13 17.24 14.81
N ASN A 530 13.18 16.47 14.29
CA ASN A 530 13.45 15.28 13.50
C ASN A 530 12.96 15.46 12.06
N PRO A 531 13.84 15.33 11.05
CA PRO A 531 13.46 15.44 9.65
C PRO A 531 12.48 14.36 9.18
N PHE A 532 12.44 13.21 9.88
CA PHE A 532 11.51 12.12 9.59
C PHE A 532 10.21 12.20 10.40
N TYR A 533 9.99 13.31 11.07
CA TYR A 533 8.78 13.53 11.85
C TYR A 533 7.52 13.39 11.00
N ARG A 534 6.65 12.49 11.40
CA ARG A 534 5.34 12.30 10.79
C ARG A 534 4.33 13.20 11.49
N GLY A 535 3.85 14.15 10.74
CA GLY A 535 3.19 15.34 11.21
C GLY A 535 1.91 15.19 12.00
N LEU A 536 1.51 16.33 12.53
CA LEU A 536 0.37 16.50 13.42
C LEU A 536 -0.82 17.19 12.74
N VAL A 537 -0.68 17.62 11.49
CA VAL A 537 -1.74 18.38 10.81
C VAL A 537 -2.89 17.44 10.49
N THR A 538 -4.09 17.79 10.94
CA THR A 538 -5.26 16.99 10.68
C THR A 538 -5.79 17.14 9.28
N GLN A 539 -6.30 16.05 8.80
CA GLN A 539 -7.16 16.04 7.62
C GLN A 539 -8.42 16.86 7.92
N TYR A 540 -8.96 17.53 6.89
CA TYR A 540 -10.25 18.22 6.94
C TYR A 540 -10.31 19.41 7.89
N SER A 541 -9.20 20.02 8.22
CA SER A 541 -9.20 21.05 9.24
C SER A 541 -8.98 22.46 8.71
N LEU A 542 -8.26 22.64 7.60
CA LEU A 542 -8.06 23.96 7.03
C LEU A 542 -9.39 24.52 6.53
N THR A 543 -9.80 25.63 7.09
CA THR A 543 -11.08 26.28 6.83
C THR A 543 -10.88 27.78 6.72
N ILE A 544 -11.54 28.38 5.75
CA ILE A 544 -11.55 29.83 5.53
C ILE A 544 -12.94 30.36 5.84
N ASP A 545 -13.01 31.44 6.57
CA ASP A 545 -14.26 32.14 6.85
C ASP A 545 -14.84 32.69 5.53
N PRO A 546 -16.03 32.25 5.10
CA PRO A 546 -16.59 32.67 3.82
C PRO A 546 -16.99 34.15 3.78
N LYS A 547 -17.21 34.81 4.94
CA LYS A 547 -17.58 36.18 5.05
C LYS A 547 -16.38 37.12 5.23
N GLU A 548 -15.35 36.63 5.90
CA GLU A 548 -14.09 37.32 6.17
C GLU A 548 -12.90 36.44 5.80
N PRO A 549 -12.49 36.33 4.53
CA PRO A 549 -11.51 35.34 4.07
C PRO A 549 -10.09 35.49 4.64
N LYS A 550 -9.78 36.59 5.30
CA LYS A 550 -8.55 36.77 6.08
C LYS A 550 -8.53 35.88 7.33
N ASN A 551 -9.70 35.46 7.80
CA ASN A 551 -9.83 34.57 8.94
C ASN A 551 -9.72 33.12 8.46
N MET A 552 -8.66 32.47 8.90
CA MET A 552 -8.37 31.07 8.55
C MET A 552 -8.12 30.26 9.81
N TYR A 553 -8.49 29.01 9.75
CA TYR A 553 -8.43 28.09 10.90
C TYR A 553 -7.93 26.73 10.48
N PHE A 554 -7.19 26.05 11.35
CA PHE A 554 -6.92 24.62 11.25
C PHE A 554 -6.66 24.01 12.63
N CYS A 555 -6.53 22.70 12.69
CA CYS A 555 -6.26 22.02 13.93
C CYS A 555 -5.25 20.87 13.80
N THR A 556 -4.69 20.47 14.93
CA THR A 556 -3.69 19.43 15.02
C THR A 556 -4.13 18.36 15.99
N VAL A 557 -3.72 17.12 15.73
CA VAL A 557 -4.02 15.97 16.59
C VAL A 557 -2.75 15.44 17.23
N PHE A 558 -2.92 14.87 18.40
CA PHE A 558 -1.91 14.01 18.99
C PHE A 558 -1.89 12.68 18.23
N LYS A 559 -0.76 12.38 17.60
CA LYS A 559 -0.43 11.16 16.88
C LYS A 559 -1.65 10.51 16.18
N PRO A 560 -1.74 10.56 14.87
CA PRO A 560 -2.78 9.78 14.19
C PRO A 560 -2.68 8.35 14.65
N ILE A 561 -3.79 7.78 15.02
CA ILE A 561 -3.95 6.45 15.64
C ILE A 561 -3.27 5.32 14.84
N ALA A 562 -2.91 5.58 13.61
CA ALA A 562 -2.41 4.60 12.66
C ALA A 562 -0.91 4.52 12.49
N GLU A 563 -0.16 5.46 12.97
CA GLU A 563 1.27 5.50 12.67
C GLU A 563 2.10 5.23 13.93
N VAL A 564 2.18 3.98 14.26
CA VAL A 564 3.13 3.45 15.23
C VAL A 564 4.49 3.35 14.55
N GLY A 565 5.26 4.40 14.58
CA GLY A 565 6.66 4.40 14.19
C GLY A 565 7.40 5.33 15.12
N ASN A 566 8.24 4.76 15.94
CA ASN A 566 9.36 5.34 16.67
C ASN A 566 9.27 6.83 17.03
N GLY A 567 9.00 7.11 18.29
CA GLY A 567 9.31 8.35 18.96
C GLY A 567 8.57 9.58 18.43
N MET A 568 7.85 10.28 19.30
CA MET A 568 7.34 11.59 18.93
C MET A 568 8.53 12.54 18.75
N ALA A 569 8.68 13.10 17.57
CA ALA A 569 9.55 14.24 17.38
C ALA A 569 9.06 15.37 18.28
N LYS A 570 9.96 16.04 18.92
CA LYS A 570 9.67 17.24 19.69
C LYS A 570 9.39 18.37 18.70
N LEU A 571 8.23 19.00 18.83
CA LEU A 571 7.98 20.23 18.08
C LEU A 571 8.91 21.32 18.59
N THR A 572 9.64 21.95 17.68
CA THR A 572 10.47 23.11 17.92
C THR A 572 9.70 24.40 17.69
N LYS A 573 8.61 24.33 16.92
CA LYS A 573 7.65 25.39 16.68
C LYS A 573 6.24 24.86 16.64
N GLY A 574 5.29 25.59 17.26
CA GLY A 574 3.89 25.22 17.32
C GLY A 574 3.55 24.22 18.43
N GLY A 575 2.36 23.64 18.37
CA GLY A 575 1.81 22.76 19.40
C GLY A 575 0.55 22.01 18.94
N LEU A 576 -0.07 21.29 19.87
CA LEU A 576 -1.35 20.61 19.64
C LEU A 576 -2.52 21.55 19.91
N GLY A 577 -3.55 21.44 19.08
CA GLY A 577 -4.80 22.14 19.29
C GLY A 577 -5.33 22.87 18.08
N PHE A 578 -5.94 24.01 18.34
CA PHE A 578 -6.59 24.84 17.34
C PHE A 578 -5.74 26.07 17.00
N TYR A 579 -5.59 26.33 15.72
CA TYR A 579 -4.87 27.46 15.17
C TYR A 579 -5.79 28.39 14.42
N ARG A 580 -5.48 29.70 14.51
CA ARG A 580 -6.19 30.75 13.78
C ARG A 580 -5.24 31.78 13.20
N SER A 581 -5.65 32.36 12.10
CA SER A 581 -5.02 33.49 11.41
C SER A 581 -6.08 34.54 11.08
N PHE A 582 -5.71 35.82 11.13
CA PHE A 582 -6.56 36.95 10.78
C PHE A 582 -6.00 37.81 9.64
N ASP A 583 -4.93 37.34 9.01
CA ASP A 583 -4.20 38.05 7.96
C ASP A 583 -4.09 37.27 6.63
N GLY A 584 -4.92 36.26 6.46
CA GLY A 584 -4.91 35.43 5.24
C GLY A 584 -3.88 34.31 5.26
N GLY A 585 -3.46 33.87 6.45
CA GLY A 585 -2.57 32.76 6.65
C GLY A 585 -1.10 33.09 6.78
N TYR A 586 -0.72 34.34 6.80
CA TYR A 586 0.69 34.73 6.98
C TYR A 586 1.19 34.58 8.42
N THR A 587 0.35 34.89 9.40
CA THR A 587 0.65 34.65 10.82
C THR A 587 -0.40 33.75 11.46
N TRP A 588 0.04 32.94 12.41
CA TRP A 588 -0.81 31.94 13.08
C TRP A 588 -0.56 31.94 14.58
N GLU A 589 -1.64 31.84 15.34
CA GLU A 589 -1.61 31.66 16.78
C GLU A 589 -2.32 30.40 17.21
N LEU A 590 -1.76 29.71 18.20
CA LEU A 590 -2.38 28.58 18.88
C LEU A 590 -3.38 29.10 19.93
N SER A 591 -4.65 28.73 19.81
CA SER A 591 -5.74 29.28 20.63
C SER A 591 -6.55 28.18 21.32
N ASN A 592 -6.02 27.68 22.42
CA ASN A 592 -6.54 26.54 23.18
C ASN A 592 -7.25 26.91 24.50
N LYS A 593 -7.55 28.17 24.75
CA LYS A 593 -8.20 28.59 26.00
C LYS A 593 -9.55 27.89 26.16
N GLY A 594 -9.69 27.06 27.18
CA GLY A 594 -10.88 26.26 27.46
C GLY A 594 -10.74 24.77 27.08
N PHE A 595 -9.73 24.40 26.29
CA PHE A 595 -9.37 22.99 26.12
C PHE A 595 -8.52 22.49 27.29
N HIS A 596 -8.51 21.21 27.54
CA HIS A 596 -7.56 20.59 28.47
C HIS A 596 -6.14 20.58 27.89
N LYS A 597 -5.14 20.45 28.73
CA LYS A 597 -3.74 20.40 28.31
C LYS A 597 -3.47 19.21 27.38
N GLY A 598 -2.88 19.46 26.22
CA GLY A 598 -2.55 18.42 25.24
C GLY A 598 -3.75 17.94 24.43
N ALA A 599 -4.79 18.76 24.31
CA ALA A 599 -5.99 18.45 23.55
C ALA A 599 -5.68 18.07 22.10
N SER A 600 -6.22 16.95 21.65
CA SER A 600 -6.16 16.46 20.27
C SER A 600 -7.40 16.90 19.52
N VAL A 601 -7.29 17.96 18.73
CA VAL A 601 -8.43 18.49 17.97
C VAL A 601 -8.50 17.80 16.60
N ARG A 602 -9.46 16.91 16.44
CA ARG A 602 -9.57 16.06 15.25
C ARG A 602 -10.22 16.76 14.08
N ARG A 603 -11.24 17.58 14.33
CA ARG A 603 -11.94 18.31 13.30
C ARG A 603 -12.55 19.58 13.86
N ILE A 604 -12.64 20.60 13.01
CA ILE A 604 -13.39 21.82 13.28
C ILE A 604 -14.44 22.02 12.20
N LYS A 605 -15.52 22.75 12.56
CA LYS A 605 -16.57 23.14 11.63
C LYS A 605 -17.08 24.53 12.01
N LEU A 606 -17.11 25.41 11.03
CA LEU A 606 -17.75 26.72 11.17
C LEU A 606 -19.27 26.53 11.12
N ASP A 607 -19.99 27.31 11.93
CA ASP A 607 -21.42 27.43 11.79
C ASP A 607 -21.74 28.13 10.45
N PRO A 608 -22.61 27.53 9.62
CA PRO A 608 -22.87 28.05 8.27
C PRO A 608 -23.55 29.43 8.27
N GLU A 609 -24.30 29.75 9.31
CA GLU A 609 -25.00 31.03 9.41
C GLU A 609 -24.13 32.10 10.09
N ASN A 610 -23.35 31.69 11.08
CA ASN A 610 -22.51 32.59 11.87
C ASN A 610 -21.09 32.07 12.04
N PRO A 611 -20.13 32.43 11.16
CA PRO A 611 -18.75 31.95 11.22
C PRO A 611 -17.97 32.35 12.50
N ASN A 612 -18.51 33.24 13.35
CA ASN A 612 -17.94 33.48 14.69
C ASN A 612 -18.05 32.28 15.60
N ILE A 613 -19.00 31.37 15.27
CA ILE A 613 -19.22 30.13 15.98
C ILE A 613 -18.42 29.02 15.30
N ILE A 614 -17.60 28.33 16.09
CA ILE A 614 -16.79 27.22 15.63
C ILE A 614 -17.04 26.03 16.57
N TYR A 615 -17.23 24.85 16.01
CA TYR A 615 -17.29 23.60 16.74
C TYR A 615 -15.97 22.84 16.57
N ALA A 616 -15.51 22.19 17.64
CA ALA A 616 -14.30 21.38 17.64
C ALA A 616 -14.57 19.99 18.22
N ALA A 617 -14.18 18.97 17.45
CA ALA A 617 -14.25 17.57 17.84
C ALA A 617 -12.89 17.13 18.38
N LEU A 618 -12.84 16.71 19.64
CA LEU A 618 -11.65 16.23 20.31
C LEU A 618 -11.73 14.70 20.48
N ASN A 619 -10.72 14.00 20.00
CA ASN A 619 -10.70 12.54 19.92
C ASN A 619 -9.74 11.85 20.90
N ASP A 620 -9.18 12.57 21.84
CA ASP A 620 -8.36 11.99 22.90
C ASP A 620 -9.22 11.38 24.04
N ASN A 621 -8.57 10.81 25.06
CA ASN A 621 -9.26 10.13 26.16
C ASN A 621 -10.14 11.07 27.03
N ASN A 622 -9.85 12.36 27.02
CA ASN A 622 -10.64 13.43 27.66
C ASN A 622 -11.43 14.24 26.65
N GLY A 623 -11.61 13.70 25.46
CA GLY A 623 -12.20 14.37 24.33
C GLY A 623 -13.66 14.77 24.54
N GLY A 624 -14.27 15.17 23.46
CA GLY A 624 -15.65 15.65 23.47
C GLY A 624 -15.89 16.66 22.37
N LEU A 625 -17.07 17.26 22.41
CA LEU A 625 -17.46 18.34 21.54
C LEU A 625 -17.29 19.69 22.28
N TYR A 626 -16.65 20.64 21.62
CA TYR A 626 -16.46 21.98 22.13
C TYR A 626 -17.04 23.00 21.16
N LYS A 627 -17.44 24.14 21.70
CA LYS A 627 -17.97 25.27 20.94
C LYS A 627 -17.24 26.57 21.33
N SER A 628 -16.90 27.35 20.34
CA SER A 628 -16.47 28.74 20.49
C SER A 628 -17.54 29.66 19.88
N ILE A 629 -17.78 30.81 20.47
CA ILE A 629 -18.69 31.85 19.93
C ILE A 629 -17.93 33.13 19.53
N ASN A 630 -16.59 33.07 19.55
CA ASN A 630 -15.70 34.21 19.40
C ASN A 630 -14.49 33.88 18.51
N LYS A 631 -14.74 33.26 17.37
CA LYS A 631 -13.70 32.88 16.37
C LYS A 631 -12.55 32.07 16.99
N GLY A 632 -12.87 31.15 17.92
CA GLY A 632 -11.88 30.29 18.55
C GLY A 632 -11.00 30.98 19.60
N THR A 633 -11.37 32.13 20.11
CA THR A 633 -10.63 32.82 21.20
C THR A 633 -10.71 32.03 22.51
N SER A 634 -11.86 31.44 22.74
CA SER A 634 -12.10 30.55 23.89
C SER A 634 -13.12 29.47 23.55
N TRP A 635 -13.05 28.37 24.30
CA TRP A 635 -13.81 27.16 24.03
C TRP A 635 -14.56 26.71 25.28
N GLU A 636 -15.80 26.28 25.09
CA GLU A 636 -16.63 25.68 26.11
C GLU A 636 -16.97 24.24 25.71
N LYS A 637 -16.86 23.31 26.66
CA LYS A 637 -17.25 21.93 26.45
C LYS A 637 -18.76 21.81 26.39
N MET A 638 -19.28 21.28 25.32
CA MET A 638 -20.72 21.02 25.16
C MET A 638 -21.16 19.79 25.94
N ARG A 639 -22.41 19.77 26.37
CA ARG A 639 -23.03 18.56 26.92
C ARG A 639 -23.26 17.57 25.80
N ILE A 640 -22.67 16.39 25.94
CA ILE A 640 -22.93 15.22 25.10
C ILE A 640 -23.19 14.03 26.01
N PRO A 641 -23.79 12.92 25.54
CA PRO A 641 -24.01 11.73 26.34
C PRO A 641 -22.72 11.26 27.03
N SER A 642 -22.82 10.93 28.32
CA SER A 642 -21.65 10.69 29.19
C SER A 642 -20.80 9.47 28.79
N GLN A 643 -21.39 8.53 28.08
CA GLN A 643 -20.70 7.35 27.52
C GLN A 643 -19.72 7.71 26.40
N ILE A 644 -19.90 8.86 25.72
CA ILE A 644 -19.00 9.29 24.64
C ILE A 644 -17.68 9.77 25.24
N LYS A 645 -16.59 9.14 24.87
CA LYS A 645 -15.21 9.46 25.32
C LYS A 645 -14.40 10.21 24.27
N ALA A 646 -14.71 10.01 22.99
CA ALA A 646 -13.97 10.62 21.89
C ALA A 646 -14.94 11.03 20.78
N VAL A 647 -14.74 12.24 20.25
CA VAL A 647 -15.48 12.74 19.08
C VAL A 647 -14.53 12.86 17.90
N ASN A 648 -14.79 12.08 16.84
CA ASN A 648 -13.91 11.99 15.67
C ASN A 648 -14.26 13.00 14.59
N ASN A 649 -15.54 13.35 14.51
CA ASN A 649 -16.07 14.29 13.52
C ASN A 649 -17.22 15.10 14.10
N VAL A 650 -17.33 16.33 13.65
CA VAL A 650 -18.51 17.19 13.82
C VAL A 650 -18.96 17.68 12.45
N PHE A 651 -20.23 17.58 12.19
CA PHE A 651 -20.86 18.04 10.95
C PHE A 651 -22.13 18.81 11.27
N ILE A 652 -22.41 19.83 10.47
CA ILE A 652 -23.62 20.65 10.56
C ILE A 652 -24.32 20.57 9.22
N ASP A 653 -25.52 20.06 9.22
CA ASP A 653 -26.37 20.06 8.04
C ASP A 653 -26.80 21.49 7.68
N ARG A 654 -26.62 21.88 6.42
CA ARG A 654 -26.89 23.26 6.00
C ARG A 654 -28.34 23.64 5.97
N ASN A 655 -29.20 22.64 5.72
CA ASN A 655 -30.62 22.89 5.51
C ASN A 655 -31.38 22.87 6.84
N SER A 656 -31.09 21.85 7.66
CA SER A 656 -31.80 21.65 8.94
C SER A 656 -31.07 22.25 10.14
N LEU A 657 -29.79 22.64 9.99
CA LEU A 657 -28.88 23.04 11.07
C LEU A 657 -28.69 21.97 12.15
N ASN A 658 -29.06 20.75 11.87
CA ASN A 658 -28.84 19.63 12.77
C ASN A 658 -27.33 19.39 12.95
N LEU A 659 -26.94 19.16 14.21
CA LEU A 659 -25.57 18.76 14.54
C LEU A 659 -25.46 17.24 14.49
N TYR A 660 -24.39 16.77 13.89
CA TYR A 660 -24.01 15.36 13.87
C TYR A 660 -22.61 15.20 14.45
N ILE A 661 -22.39 14.17 15.25
CA ILE A 661 -21.07 13.78 15.70
C ILE A 661 -20.82 12.30 15.41
N ALA A 662 -19.65 11.99 14.89
CA ALA A 662 -19.14 10.65 14.79
C ALA A 662 -18.20 10.38 15.97
N THR A 663 -18.40 9.27 16.66
CA THR A 663 -17.78 9.00 17.96
C THR A 663 -17.18 7.60 18.03
N GLY A 664 -16.43 7.36 19.09
CA GLY A 664 -15.87 6.07 19.43
C GLY A 664 -14.36 6.01 19.36
N ARG A 665 -13.81 4.94 19.88
CA ARG A 665 -12.38 4.64 19.95
C ARG A 665 -12.12 3.26 19.36
N ARG A 666 -10.91 2.99 18.91
CA ARG A 666 -10.54 1.67 18.35
C ARG A 666 -10.78 0.49 19.30
N THR A 667 -10.73 0.76 20.59
CA THR A 667 -11.03 -0.19 21.67
C THR A 667 -12.32 0.15 22.39
N GLY A 668 -13.19 0.93 21.75
CA GLY A 668 -14.46 1.38 22.32
C GLY A 668 -15.56 0.33 22.22
N THR A 669 -16.70 0.67 22.81
CA THR A 669 -17.91 -0.15 22.79
C THR A 669 -18.97 0.44 21.85
N TYR A 670 -20.02 -0.33 21.56
CA TYR A 670 -21.16 0.14 20.77
C TYR A 670 -21.96 1.26 21.46
N GLU A 671 -21.82 1.38 22.78
CA GLU A 671 -22.46 2.43 23.56
C GLU A 671 -21.65 3.75 23.48
N GLU A 672 -20.31 3.66 23.43
CA GLU A 672 -19.43 4.83 23.29
C GLU A 672 -19.42 5.38 21.87
N GLY A 673 -19.47 4.49 20.89
CA GLY A 673 -19.27 4.80 19.49
C GLY A 673 -20.56 4.96 18.72
N GLY A 674 -20.43 5.37 17.47
CA GLY A 674 -21.52 5.54 16.55
C GLY A 674 -21.70 6.96 16.05
N VAL A 675 -22.90 7.24 15.54
CA VAL A 675 -23.31 8.58 15.12
C VAL A 675 -24.45 9.08 15.99
N TRP A 676 -24.30 10.30 16.46
CA TRP A 676 -25.29 10.99 17.26
C TRP A 676 -25.74 12.25 16.54
N ARG A 677 -27.05 12.52 16.62
CA ARG A 677 -27.69 13.70 16.03
C ARG A 677 -28.34 14.55 17.10
N SER A 678 -28.19 15.86 16.99
CA SER A 678 -28.96 16.85 17.78
C SER A 678 -29.74 17.76 16.83
N LYS A 679 -31.03 17.90 17.08
CA LYS A 679 -31.93 18.79 16.35
C LYS A 679 -32.16 20.12 17.07
N ASN A 680 -31.50 20.35 18.16
CA ASN A 680 -31.73 21.52 19.03
C ASN A 680 -30.40 22.15 19.51
N ASN A 681 -29.43 22.23 18.60
CA ASN A 681 -28.14 22.87 18.81
C ASN A 681 -27.37 22.28 20.01
N GLY A 682 -27.35 20.94 20.15
CA GLY A 682 -26.59 20.22 21.17
C GLY A 682 -27.28 20.13 22.55
N LYS A 683 -28.52 20.59 22.70
CA LYS A 683 -29.23 20.47 23.99
C LYS A 683 -29.64 19.05 24.32
N SER A 684 -29.97 18.25 23.30
CA SER A 684 -30.19 16.80 23.43
C SER A 684 -29.68 16.05 22.22
N TRP A 685 -29.41 14.74 22.39
CA TRP A 685 -28.78 13.89 21.39
C TRP A 685 -29.52 12.56 21.26
N GLU A 686 -29.71 12.10 20.06
CA GLU A 686 -30.17 10.76 19.70
C GLU A 686 -29.04 9.96 19.00
N GLN A 687 -28.86 8.70 19.37
CA GLN A 687 -27.93 7.81 18.67
C GLN A 687 -28.64 7.23 17.44
N ILE A 688 -28.19 7.61 16.25
CA ILE A 688 -28.83 7.21 14.99
C ILE A 688 -28.09 6.05 14.29
N PHE A 689 -26.86 5.73 14.73
CA PHE A 689 -26.10 4.60 14.27
C PHE A 689 -25.20 4.07 15.38
N LYS A 690 -25.10 2.75 15.52
CA LYS A 690 -24.28 2.10 16.55
C LYS A 690 -23.08 1.38 15.93
N ALA A 691 -21.89 1.76 16.32
CA ALA A 691 -20.64 1.06 16.00
C ALA A 691 -19.59 1.45 17.03
N PRO A 692 -18.60 0.60 17.32
CA PRO A 692 -17.54 0.94 18.30
C PRO A 692 -16.73 2.17 17.92
N PHE A 693 -16.63 2.44 16.62
CA PHE A 693 -15.86 3.56 16.06
C PHE A 693 -16.47 4.03 14.73
N VAL A 694 -16.81 5.29 14.64
CA VAL A 694 -17.17 5.94 13.40
C VAL A 694 -16.20 7.09 13.13
N TRP A 695 -15.67 7.10 11.92
CA TRP A 695 -14.68 8.08 11.53
C TRP A 695 -15.29 9.40 11.08
N GLN A 696 -16.39 9.33 10.31
CA GLN A 696 -16.99 10.49 9.67
C GLN A 696 -18.49 10.30 9.46
N VAL A 697 -19.19 11.40 9.51
CA VAL A 697 -20.60 11.52 9.10
C VAL A 697 -20.78 12.79 8.28
N GLU A 698 -21.53 12.69 7.17
CA GLU A 698 -21.95 13.84 6.37
C GLU A 698 -23.36 13.63 5.83
N THR A 699 -24.08 14.73 5.60
CA THR A 699 -25.39 14.74 4.94
C THR A 699 -25.26 15.34 3.53
N SER A 700 -26.17 14.98 2.65
CA SER A 700 -26.21 15.59 1.33
C SER A 700 -26.76 17.02 1.40
N PRO A 701 -26.13 18.00 0.76
CA PRO A 701 -26.70 19.35 0.65
C PRO A 701 -27.95 19.41 -0.24
N LEU A 702 -28.22 18.35 -1.02
CA LEU A 702 -29.37 18.25 -1.91
C LEU A 702 -30.54 17.45 -1.33
N ASP A 703 -30.29 16.67 -0.27
CA ASP A 703 -31.28 15.83 0.39
C ASP A 703 -30.84 15.52 1.82
N GLU A 704 -31.41 16.18 2.81
CA GLU A 704 -31.09 16.01 4.22
C GLU A 704 -31.35 14.59 4.77
N LYS A 705 -32.15 13.78 4.06
CA LYS A 705 -32.40 12.38 4.42
C LYS A 705 -31.29 11.46 4.00
N LEU A 706 -30.45 11.89 3.04
CA LEU A 706 -29.28 11.15 2.61
C LEU A 706 -28.12 11.44 3.56
N ILE A 707 -27.75 10.44 4.35
CA ILE A 707 -26.69 10.50 5.34
C ILE A 707 -25.67 9.41 5.01
N VAL A 708 -24.40 9.76 4.96
CA VAL A 708 -23.33 8.82 4.71
C VAL A 708 -22.36 8.81 5.88
N ILE A 709 -21.89 7.64 6.25
CA ILE A 709 -20.91 7.46 7.32
C ILE A 709 -19.78 6.54 6.89
N SER A 710 -18.60 6.79 7.42
CA SER A 710 -17.46 5.90 7.31
C SER A 710 -17.18 5.23 8.66
N VAL A 711 -17.36 3.93 8.69
CA VAL A 711 -16.89 3.05 9.76
C VAL A 711 -15.54 2.54 9.33
N ALA A 712 -14.50 3.30 9.58
CA ALA A 712 -13.16 2.98 9.11
C ALA A 712 -12.24 2.69 10.30
N GLY A 713 -11.47 1.64 10.18
CA GLY A 713 -10.30 1.46 11.00
C GLY A 713 -9.15 2.21 10.35
N GLN A 714 -8.52 3.05 11.10
CA GLN A 714 -7.29 3.63 10.64
C GLN A 714 -6.17 2.61 10.74
N ALA A 715 -5.52 2.38 9.60
CA ALA A 715 -4.26 1.67 9.41
C ALA A 715 -4.02 0.38 10.20
N GLY A 716 -4.11 -0.68 9.51
CA GLY A 716 -3.21 -1.80 9.61
C GLY A 716 -3.37 -2.78 10.73
N HIS A 717 -4.26 -2.61 11.67
CA HIS A 717 -4.50 -3.60 12.73
C HIS A 717 -5.90 -3.42 13.31
N MET A 718 -6.89 -3.56 12.47
CA MET A 718 -8.23 -3.77 12.98
C MET A 718 -8.26 -5.19 13.55
N SER A 719 -8.43 -5.29 14.85
CA SER A 719 -8.86 -6.54 15.44
C SER A 719 -10.23 -6.91 14.83
N LYS A 720 -10.56 -8.19 14.83
CA LYS A 720 -11.91 -8.68 14.48
C LYS A 720 -13.05 -8.00 15.27
N GLU A 721 -12.69 -7.24 16.31
CA GLU A 721 -13.60 -6.45 17.14
C GLU A 721 -14.27 -5.29 16.40
N PHE A 722 -13.70 -4.81 15.29
CA PHE A 722 -14.36 -3.87 14.39
C PHE A 722 -15.09 -4.61 13.26
N MET A 723 -15.98 -5.48 13.63
CA MET A 723 -16.82 -6.18 12.66
C MET A 723 -17.64 -5.16 11.86
N ASN A 724 -17.58 -5.31 10.54
CA ASN A 724 -18.28 -4.50 9.54
C ASN A 724 -17.76 -3.08 9.25
N PRO A 725 -16.45 -2.87 8.94
CA PRO A 725 -15.97 -1.58 8.46
C PRO A 725 -16.55 -1.24 7.08
N GLY A 726 -16.44 0.03 6.72
CA GLY A 726 -16.76 0.54 5.40
C GLY A 726 -17.74 1.70 5.42
N ILE A 727 -18.45 1.88 4.32
CA ILE A 727 -19.37 2.97 4.09
C ILE A 727 -20.80 2.48 4.32
N TYR A 728 -21.56 3.25 5.09
CA TYR A 728 -22.99 3.04 5.29
C TYR A 728 -23.78 4.25 4.83
N LEU A 729 -24.87 3.99 4.17
CA LEU A 729 -25.79 4.98 3.61
C LEU A 729 -27.16 4.83 4.22
N SER A 730 -27.75 5.96 4.63
CA SER A 730 -29.17 6.10 4.88
C SER A 730 -29.77 7.05 3.84
N GLN A 731 -30.93 6.71 3.29
CA GLN A 731 -31.69 7.53 2.35
C GLN A 731 -33.04 7.97 2.93
N ASP A 732 -33.28 7.65 4.20
CA ASP A 732 -34.55 7.86 4.89
C ASP A 732 -34.43 8.66 6.21
N GLY A 733 -33.31 9.39 6.36
CA GLY A 733 -33.09 10.22 7.54
C GLY A 733 -32.62 9.44 8.77
N ALA A 734 -31.92 8.35 8.57
CA ALA A 734 -31.35 7.43 9.56
C ALA A 734 -32.38 6.44 10.16
N LYS A 735 -33.50 6.16 9.49
CA LYS A 735 -34.40 5.10 9.89
C LYS A 735 -33.88 3.72 9.54
N SER A 736 -33.17 3.62 8.41
CA SER A 736 -32.49 2.41 7.97
C SER A 736 -31.09 2.73 7.39
N TRP A 737 -30.22 1.71 7.39
CA TRP A 737 -28.84 1.83 6.91
C TRP A 737 -28.48 0.67 6.00
N THR A 738 -27.85 0.99 4.88
CA THR A 738 -27.31 0.02 3.93
C THR A 738 -25.80 0.13 3.86
N LYS A 739 -25.10 -0.98 3.96
CA LYS A 739 -23.65 -1.05 3.74
C LYS A 739 -23.38 -1.07 2.25
N ILE A 740 -22.51 -0.15 1.76
CA ILE A 740 -22.25 0.04 0.34
C ILE A 740 -20.76 -0.17 -0.01
N ASN A 741 -20.19 -1.27 0.42
CA ASN A 741 -18.77 -1.58 0.20
C ASN A 741 -18.45 -2.17 -1.19
N ASN A 742 -19.48 -2.45 -2.00
CA ASN A 742 -19.27 -3.08 -3.29
C ASN A 742 -18.37 -2.22 -4.21
N GLY A 743 -17.28 -2.79 -4.70
CA GLY A 743 -16.33 -2.09 -5.56
C GLY A 743 -15.30 -1.23 -4.83
N LEU A 744 -15.35 -1.11 -3.50
CA LEU A 744 -14.35 -0.37 -2.74
C LEU A 744 -13.10 -1.19 -2.47
N GLY A 745 -11.94 -0.65 -2.76
CA GLY A 745 -10.66 -1.18 -2.26
C GLY A 745 -10.49 -0.82 -0.78
N GLN A 746 -10.18 -1.81 0.05
CA GLN A 746 -9.90 -1.62 1.47
C GLN A 746 -11.02 -0.89 2.24
N PRO A 747 -12.23 -1.47 2.36
CA PRO A 747 -13.36 -0.84 3.04
C PRO A 747 -13.07 -0.40 4.48
N ASN A 748 -12.15 -1.09 5.14
CA ASN A 748 -11.66 -0.77 6.49
C ASN A 748 -10.79 0.49 6.56
N LYS A 749 -10.41 1.07 5.43
CA LYS A 749 -9.55 2.25 5.34
C LYS A 749 -10.21 3.45 4.65
N MET A 750 -11.52 3.50 4.59
CA MET A 750 -12.24 4.65 4.05
C MET A 750 -12.11 5.84 4.99
N VAL A 751 -11.31 6.82 4.60
CA VAL A 751 -10.94 7.97 5.43
C VAL A 751 -11.69 9.25 5.10
N ASP A 752 -12.35 9.31 3.95
CA ASP A 752 -13.27 10.38 3.59
C ASP A 752 -14.44 9.82 2.77
N VAL A 753 -15.63 10.29 3.06
CA VAL A 753 -16.84 9.94 2.31
C VAL A 753 -17.76 11.14 2.25
N LYS A 754 -18.21 11.48 1.03
CA LYS A 754 -19.02 12.68 0.80
C LYS A 754 -20.11 12.45 -0.22
N PRO A 755 -21.33 12.91 0.02
CA PRO A 755 -22.31 13.10 -1.05
C PRO A 755 -21.78 14.15 -2.05
N ASP A 756 -22.05 13.94 -3.31
CA ASP A 756 -21.74 14.95 -4.33
C ASP A 756 -22.70 16.16 -4.14
N PRO A 757 -22.19 17.39 -4.10
CA PRO A 757 -23.01 18.57 -3.85
C PRO A 757 -23.84 19.00 -5.06
N TYR A 758 -23.63 18.38 -6.23
CA TYR A 758 -24.31 18.73 -7.49
C TYR A 758 -25.17 17.58 -8.02
N ASN A 759 -24.99 16.34 -7.49
CA ASN A 759 -25.73 15.16 -7.93
C ASN A 759 -26.07 14.28 -6.70
N LYS A 760 -27.35 14.25 -6.31
CA LYS A 760 -27.83 13.48 -5.16
C LYS A 760 -27.64 11.96 -5.27
N ASN A 761 -27.38 11.45 -6.47
CA ASN A 761 -27.18 10.02 -6.72
C ASN A 761 -25.71 9.62 -6.80
N VAL A 762 -24.80 10.51 -6.42
CA VAL A 762 -23.35 10.28 -6.47
C VAL A 762 -22.75 10.46 -5.08
N LEU A 763 -21.92 9.49 -4.69
CA LEU A 763 -21.06 9.57 -3.52
C LEU A 763 -19.59 9.48 -3.95
N TRP A 764 -18.76 10.15 -3.20
CA TRP A 764 -17.31 10.07 -3.33
C TRP A 764 -16.71 9.49 -2.07
N SER A 765 -15.67 8.68 -2.23
CA SER A 765 -14.93 8.16 -1.09
C SER A 765 -13.44 8.11 -1.37
N ALA A 766 -12.65 8.24 -0.31
CA ALA A 766 -11.20 8.13 -0.34
C ALA A 766 -10.74 7.04 0.60
N ALA A 767 -9.86 6.19 0.10
CA ALA A 767 -9.26 5.11 0.87
C ALA A 767 -7.77 5.35 1.08
N TRP A 768 -7.30 5.05 2.27
CA TRP A 768 -5.88 5.06 2.59
C TRP A 768 -5.15 3.89 1.92
N GLY A 769 -4.65 4.09 0.71
CA GLY A 769 -3.87 3.11 -0.04
C GLY A 769 -4.57 2.48 -1.24
N SER A 770 -5.76 3.01 -1.62
CA SER A 770 -6.42 2.58 -2.87
C SER A 770 -7.15 3.71 -3.60
N GLY A 771 -6.74 4.97 -3.37
CA GLY A 771 -7.20 6.12 -4.16
C GLY A 771 -8.57 6.65 -3.79
N TRP A 772 -9.25 7.15 -4.79
CA TRP A 772 -10.59 7.76 -4.70
C TRP A 772 -11.59 6.98 -5.53
N PHE A 773 -12.82 6.91 -5.04
CA PHE A 773 -13.89 6.15 -5.68
C PHE A 773 -15.12 7.02 -5.88
N ILE A 774 -15.87 6.73 -6.93
CA ILE A 774 -17.20 7.28 -7.18
C ILE A 774 -18.20 6.13 -7.09
N THR A 775 -19.28 6.36 -6.36
CA THR A 775 -20.39 5.41 -6.23
C THR A 775 -21.66 6.04 -6.79
N TYR A 776 -22.30 5.39 -7.75
CA TYR A 776 -23.57 5.79 -8.32
C TYR A 776 -24.71 5.04 -7.63
N LEU A 777 -25.63 5.75 -7.00
CA LEU A 777 -26.70 5.15 -6.18
C LEU A 777 -27.84 4.55 -7.01
N ASN A 778 -27.97 4.91 -8.27
CA ASN A 778 -29.05 4.46 -9.15
C ASN A 778 -28.83 3.08 -9.82
N GLY A 779 -27.93 2.29 -9.30
CA GLY A 779 -27.69 0.92 -9.80
C GLY A 779 -26.99 0.82 -11.15
N SER A 780 -26.59 1.92 -11.77
CA SER A 780 -25.72 1.89 -12.96
C SER A 780 -24.26 1.72 -12.56
N THR A 781 -23.92 0.54 -12.06
CA THR A 781 -22.53 0.13 -11.83
C THR A 781 -21.78 -0.20 -13.13
N GLU A 782 -22.40 0.04 -14.27
CA GLU A 782 -21.87 -0.37 -15.57
C GLU A 782 -20.80 0.57 -16.16
N GLY A 783 -20.47 1.68 -15.52
CA GLY A 783 -19.49 2.65 -16.04
C GLY A 783 -18.05 2.14 -16.10
N TRP A 784 -17.68 1.13 -15.32
CA TRP A 784 -16.32 0.63 -15.21
C TRP A 784 -16.11 -0.79 -15.76
N SER A 785 -17.16 -1.41 -16.30
CA SER A 785 -17.12 -2.83 -16.72
C SER A 785 -16.99 -3.04 -18.24
N LYS A 786 -16.67 -2.03 -19.02
CA LYS A 786 -16.46 -2.19 -20.47
C LYS A 786 -15.06 -1.90 -20.91
#